data_ca6556d7203bf30d1930a78c824574b9
#
_entry.id   ca6556d7203bf30d1930a78c824574b9
#
_cell.length_a   1.000
_cell.length_b   1.000
_cell.length_c   1.000
_cell.angle_alpha   90.00
_cell.angle_beta   90.00
_cell.angle_gamma   90.00
#
_symmetry.space_group_name_H-M   'P 1'
#
loop_
_entity.id
_entity.type
_entity.pdbx_description
1 polymer ?
#
loop_
_entity_poly.entity_id
_entity_poly.type
_entity_poly.pdbx_seq_one_letter_code
_entity_poly.pdbx_strand_id
1 'polypeptide(L)'
;MKVLWKKLRIAALICCVTFLFMGTAFASPQSLNLNGISGELARPVSVAASGDLLWVLTNGALYRVSLAEASYGESTLVYSGLCPNSRIAYRDGLLYVLSYEEQALSLYCLEQEMQACNPCGAPLNCEAFFISEDEQRYVDLAAFAPLTGTSWAALLWTSAERSVLLYGDSERGEIREVAVPSVVSIAPADEASIYASLSSGELRRVNLDTGEQATLAHLEQPACCLAATEDGACLYLADSLQVYQYRESTGIQAYDRSPLSGQAAWFPACVAGDRYVLGDYSSLFVVEQPDTSLPLLTIASLEEKQILQDFEANHDVRVLSLPTSMYFDAEKLMQDMITQNNAYDIYWIDVSTGCLSVLIQKGYYVPLDASSTLVSAMDAMDPNLTALLKQDGHYAAFPKTATAHMLCINTKTMEEFDLTEEDLPRTFSEFLPWLAAQYEKSQDLGRVVWDTQRSLRHSAFTLLLNMYIKQCEKDHVAPDFISHDFPDLLRQIDQYFMDSTPLAAPRMVNGELELPLLSQQDMGDMLSVSNGWIPLPLVLSEGLEPMYDIQLQVYLINPYSEHQDTALAYLETVNSYLNMEKAVACLEPAKIYTKAETSMLLSDTPIAPVERPEYAAEYATYEEERNRLIASLDFLEPQALKDAQLKIKDINSSLGFLEQLRWYVSPKDIERMESYRPFFHVSGEATFFASVTDPISTYTSQYVDGIISTQEMLQLLQRLTRMVQLESL
;
A
#
# COMPACT_ATOMS: atom_id res chain seq x y z
N MET A 1 -0.30 60.79 15.55
CA MET A 1 -0.10 60.54 14.14
C MET A 1 1.09 59.61 13.80
N LYS A 2 2.33 59.85 14.27
CA LYS A 2 3.48 58.98 13.95
C LYS A 2 3.33 57.48 14.38
N VAL A 3 2.63 57.17 15.49
CA VAL A 3 2.39 55.82 15.96
C VAL A 3 1.34 55.08 15.12
N LEU A 4 0.31 55.83 14.65
CA LEU A 4 -0.73 55.26 13.79
C LEU A 4 -0.19 54.92 12.40
N TRP A 5 0.71 55.75 11.86
CA TRP A 5 1.39 55.52 10.57
C TRP A 5 2.35 54.28 10.64
N LYS A 6 2.99 54.04 11.80
CA LYS A 6 3.86 52.88 11.98
C LYS A 6 3.04 51.59 12.06
N LYS A 7 1.86 51.62 12.71
CA LYS A 7 0.93 50.45 12.76
C LYS A 7 0.30 50.17 11.38
N LEU A 8 -0.05 51.22 10.60
CA LEU A 8 -0.57 51.02 9.26
C LEU A 8 0.51 50.48 8.29
N ARG A 9 1.78 50.88 8.41
CA ARG A 9 2.86 50.33 7.59
C ARG A 9 3.16 48.87 7.95
N ILE A 10 3.10 48.48 9.24
CA ILE A 10 3.27 47.11 9.69
C ILE A 10 2.09 46.24 9.23
N ALA A 11 0.85 46.73 9.31
CA ALA A 11 -0.32 46.02 8.80
C ALA A 11 -0.30 45.87 7.29
N ALA A 12 0.12 46.92 6.52
CA ALA A 12 0.30 46.84 5.07
C ALA A 12 1.46 45.90 4.67
N LEU A 13 2.54 45.86 5.46
CA LEU A 13 3.63 44.92 5.24
C LEU A 13 3.20 43.46 5.52
N ILE A 14 2.42 43.24 6.57
CA ILE A 14 1.84 41.92 6.91
C ILE A 14 0.83 41.51 5.81
N CYS A 15 -0.02 42.41 5.32
CA CYS A 15 -0.91 42.12 4.18
C CYS A 15 -0.13 41.84 2.90
N CYS A 16 0.92 42.61 2.59
CA CYS A 16 1.76 42.32 1.42
C CYS A 16 2.56 41.02 1.55
N VAL A 17 3.02 40.67 2.75
CA VAL A 17 3.69 39.40 3.00
C VAL A 17 2.70 38.25 2.96
N THR A 18 1.45 38.40 3.46
CA THR A 18 0.41 37.37 3.28
C THR A 18 -0.07 37.26 1.84
N PHE A 19 -0.08 38.36 1.03
CA PHE A 19 -0.37 38.28 -0.41
C PHE A 19 0.81 37.77 -1.24
N LEU A 20 2.06 37.90 -0.78
CA LEU A 20 3.25 37.29 -1.41
C LEU A 20 3.44 35.81 -1.02
N PHE A 21 2.79 35.34 0.06
CA PHE A 21 2.69 33.91 0.42
C PHE A 21 1.38 33.25 -0.02
N MET A 22 0.48 33.96 -0.70
CA MET A 22 -0.49 33.36 -1.61
C MET A 22 0.17 33.12 -2.98
N GLY A 23 1.40 32.58 -2.93
CA GLY A 23 2.03 31.96 -4.07
C GLY A 23 1.22 30.73 -4.42
N THR A 24 0.76 30.69 -5.64
CA THR A 24 0.25 29.56 -6.41
C THR A 24 0.29 28.25 -5.64
N ALA A 25 -0.84 27.93 -4.97
CA ALA A 25 -1.07 26.60 -4.45
C ALA A 25 -1.00 25.66 -5.66
N PHE A 26 0.04 24.87 -5.74
CA PHE A 26 0.16 23.80 -6.72
C PHE A 26 -1.09 22.94 -6.62
N ALA A 27 -1.69 22.63 -7.76
CA ALA A 27 -2.87 21.83 -7.85
C ALA A 27 -2.53 20.37 -7.51
N SER A 28 -2.44 20.07 -6.21
CA SER A 28 -2.66 18.70 -5.78
C SER A 28 -4.08 18.34 -6.19
N PRO A 29 -4.38 17.08 -6.55
CA PRO A 29 -5.73 16.65 -6.86
C PRO A 29 -6.68 17.17 -5.79
N GLN A 30 -7.50 18.17 -6.13
CA GLN A 30 -8.39 18.79 -5.16
C GLN A 30 -9.55 17.84 -4.91
N SER A 31 -9.72 17.43 -3.67
CA SER A 31 -10.93 16.76 -3.25
C SER A 31 -12.10 17.70 -3.46
N LEU A 32 -13.03 17.32 -4.35
CA LEU A 32 -14.27 18.05 -4.57
C LEU A 32 -15.14 17.89 -3.33
N ASN A 33 -15.30 18.95 -2.56
CA ASN A 33 -16.16 18.93 -1.41
C ASN A 33 -17.63 18.89 -1.87
N LEU A 34 -18.25 17.72 -1.80
CA LEU A 34 -19.67 17.50 -2.14
C LEU A 34 -20.60 18.07 -1.06
N ASN A 35 -20.32 19.26 -0.51
CA ASN A 35 -21.15 19.95 0.45
C ASN A 35 -22.56 20.19 -0.12
N GLY A 36 -23.55 19.54 0.47
CA GLY A 36 -24.94 19.52 0.02
C GLY A 36 -25.44 18.15 -0.42
N ILE A 37 -24.55 17.20 -0.69
CA ILE A 37 -24.86 15.77 -0.84
C ILE A 37 -24.63 15.15 0.53
N SER A 38 -25.63 15.22 1.42
CA SER A 38 -25.49 14.82 2.83
C SER A 38 -25.88 13.35 3.05
N GLY A 39 -25.11 12.63 3.87
CA GLY A 39 -25.43 11.35 4.49
C GLY A 39 -24.69 10.14 3.91
N GLU A 40 -24.97 8.96 4.43
CA GLU A 40 -24.44 7.64 4.00
C GLU A 40 -24.71 7.29 2.51
N LEU A 41 -25.47 8.13 1.81
CA LEU A 41 -25.85 8.03 0.39
C LEU A 41 -24.88 8.76 -0.55
N ALA A 42 -23.82 9.38 -0.02
CA ALA A 42 -22.92 10.25 -0.79
C ALA A 42 -21.82 9.50 -1.57
N ARG A 43 -21.92 8.19 -1.76
CA ARG A 43 -20.94 7.45 -2.57
C ARG A 43 -21.15 7.72 -4.05
N PRO A 44 -20.20 8.33 -4.77
CA PRO A 44 -20.28 8.49 -6.21
C PRO A 44 -20.19 7.12 -6.88
N VAL A 45 -21.23 6.75 -7.63
CA VAL A 45 -21.33 5.48 -8.35
C VAL A 45 -20.90 5.66 -9.80
N SER A 46 -21.19 6.83 -10.38
CA SER A 46 -20.80 7.19 -11.75
C SER A 46 -20.74 8.69 -11.90
N VAL A 47 -19.89 9.18 -12.81
CA VAL A 47 -19.72 10.59 -13.13
C VAL A 47 -19.74 10.80 -14.63
N ALA A 48 -20.23 11.99 -15.06
CA ALA A 48 -20.18 12.44 -16.43
C ALA A 48 -20.02 13.96 -16.45
N ALA A 49 -19.43 14.53 -17.48
CA ALA A 49 -19.18 15.96 -17.53
C ALA A 49 -19.40 16.59 -18.91
N SER A 50 -19.68 17.88 -18.93
CA SER A 50 -19.71 18.75 -20.12
C SER A 50 -19.20 20.14 -19.76
N GLY A 51 -18.02 20.49 -20.24
CA GLY A 51 -17.35 21.73 -19.85
C GLY A 51 -17.15 21.81 -18.34
N ASP A 52 -17.62 22.89 -17.70
CA ASP A 52 -17.54 23.08 -16.25
C ASP A 52 -18.72 22.47 -15.46
N LEU A 53 -19.50 21.62 -16.08
CA LEU A 53 -20.66 20.99 -15.47
C LEU A 53 -20.40 19.50 -15.28
N LEU A 54 -20.48 19.03 -14.03
CA LEU A 54 -20.31 17.63 -13.64
C LEU A 54 -21.64 17.07 -13.17
N TRP A 55 -22.02 15.91 -13.67
CA TRP A 55 -23.10 15.07 -13.12
C TRP A 55 -22.51 13.98 -12.27
N VAL A 56 -23.09 13.81 -11.08
CA VAL A 56 -22.69 12.79 -10.11
C VAL A 56 -23.90 11.92 -9.79
N LEU A 57 -23.82 10.65 -10.15
CA LEU A 57 -24.79 9.66 -9.74
C LEU A 57 -24.32 9.01 -8.43
N THR A 58 -25.16 9.10 -7.43
CA THR A 58 -25.03 8.35 -6.18
C THR A 58 -26.04 7.19 -6.17
N ASN A 59 -26.32 6.57 -5.04
CA ASN A 59 -27.27 5.45 -4.96
C ASN A 59 -28.71 5.86 -5.32
N GLY A 60 -28.99 5.94 -6.63
CA GLY A 60 -30.30 6.27 -7.19
C GLY A 60 -30.65 7.76 -7.29
N ALA A 61 -29.72 8.67 -6.96
CA ALA A 61 -29.90 10.12 -7.07
C ALA A 61 -28.84 10.74 -7.96
N LEU A 62 -29.26 11.62 -8.88
CA LEU A 62 -28.42 12.32 -9.82
C LEU A 62 -28.31 13.79 -9.38
N TYR A 63 -27.09 14.24 -9.20
CA TYR A 63 -26.75 15.61 -8.85
C TYR A 63 -26.01 16.28 -9.98
N ARG A 64 -26.17 17.61 -10.07
CA ARG A 64 -25.42 18.49 -10.93
C ARG A 64 -24.47 19.32 -10.06
N VAL A 65 -23.19 19.28 -10.35
CA VAL A 65 -22.13 19.95 -9.60
C VAL A 65 -21.39 20.93 -10.52
N SER A 66 -21.16 22.15 -10.05
CA SER A 66 -20.39 23.15 -10.80
C SER A 66 -18.90 23.00 -10.57
N LEU A 67 -18.12 23.03 -11.64
CA LEU A 67 -16.65 23.11 -11.61
C LEU A 67 -16.15 24.53 -12.00
N ALA A 68 -17.06 25.50 -12.23
CA ALA A 68 -16.70 26.87 -12.48
C ALA A 68 -16.18 27.57 -11.21
N GLU A 69 -15.13 28.40 -11.33
CA GLU A 69 -14.47 29.05 -10.17
C GLU A 69 -15.45 29.78 -9.24
N ALA A 70 -16.44 30.48 -9.81
CA ALA A 70 -17.40 31.29 -9.04
C ALA A 70 -18.38 30.46 -8.20
N SER A 71 -18.59 29.18 -8.54
CA SER A 71 -19.58 28.28 -7.91
C SER A 71 -19.02 26.88 -7.72
N TYR A 72 -17.72 26.78 -7.55
CA TYR A 72 -17.01 25.49 -7.44
C TYR A 72 -17.56 24.64 -6.31
N GLY A 73 -18.00 23.43 -6.65
CA GLY A 73 -18.56 22.46 -5.68
C GLY A 73 -20.03 22.68 -5.33
N GLU A 74 -20.70 23.73 -5.84
CA GLU A 74 -22.15 23.89 -5.64
C GLU A 74 -22.92 22.74 -6.32
N SER A 75 -23.75 22.04 -5.55
CA SER A 75 -24.49 20.87 -6.01
C SER A 75 -26.01 21.10 -5.99
N THR A 76 -26.69 20.56 -6.97
CA THR A 76 -28.16 20.59 -7.08
C THR A 76 -28.69 19.22 -7.44
N LEU A 77 -29.66 18.71 -6.69
CA LEU A 77 -30.38 17.46 -7.03
C LEU A 77 -31.19 17.68 -8.31
N VAL A 78 -30.93 16.85 -9.33
CA VAL A 78 -31.59 16.92 -10.64
C VAL A 78 -32.70 15.88 -10.74
N TYR A 79 -32.41 14.65 -10.30
CA TYR A 79 -33.34 13.53 -10.41
C TYR A 79 -33.14 12.54 -9.27
N SER A 80 -34.23 11.88 -8.84
CA SER A 80 -34.20 10.80 -7.84
C SER A 80 -35.06 9.63 -8.27
N GLY A 81 -34.72 8.43 -7.84
CA GLY A 81 -35.45 7.19 -8.16
C GLY A 81 -34.88 6.45 -9.36
N LEU A 82 -33.61 6.67 -9.72
CA LEU A 82 -32.87 5.80 -10.63
C LEU A 82 -32.56 4.46 -9.94
N CYS A 83 -32.38 3.42 -10.73
CA CYS A 83 -31.89 2.15 -10.21
C CYS A 83 -30.52 2.34 -9.60
N PRO A 84 -30.23 1.79 -8.40
CA PRO A 84 -28.89 1.88 -7.79
C PRO A 84 -27.77 1.31 -8.68
N ASN A 85 -28.11 0.30 -9.49
CA ASN A 85 -27.17 -0.31 -10.44
C ASN A 85 -27.25 0.38 -11.82
N SER A 86 -26.97 1.70 -11.84
CA SER A 86 -26.94 2.53 -13.02
C SER A 86 -25.59 3.19 -13.22
N ARG A 87 -25.28 3.55 -14.48
CA ARG A 87 -24.11 4.36 -14.86
C ARG A 87 -24.56 5.47 -15.78
N ILE A 88 -23.84 6.59 -15.72
CA ILE A 88 -24.11 7.77 -16.54
C ILE A 88 -22.93 8.09 -17.43
N ALA A 89 -23.22 8.65 -18.59
CA ALA A 89 -22.20 9.22 -19.48
C ALA A 89 -22.81 10.36 -20.29
N TYR A 90 -21.98 11.34 -20.63
CA TYR A 90 -22.38 12.48 -21.45
C TYR A 90 -21.78 12.38 -22.83
N ARG A 91 -22.61 12.56 -23.88
CA ARG A 91 -22.17 12.57 -25.27
C ARG A 91 -23.17 13.32 -26.15
N ASP A 92 -22.69 14.04 -27.14
CA ASP A 92 -23.48 14.74 -28.17
C ASP A 92 -24.59 15.64 -27.58
N GLY A 93 -24.32 16.32 -26.47
CA GLY A 93 -25.29 17.21 -25.81
C GLY A 93 -26.32 16.52 -24.92
N LEU A 94 -26.25 15.20 -24.78
CA LEU A 94 -27.20 14.39 -24.00
C LEU A 94 -26.51 13.66 -22.85
N LEU A 95 -27.20 13.55 -21.72
CA LEU A 95 -26.82 12.70 -20.62
C LEU A 95 -27.55 11.36 -20.74
N TYR A 96 -26.78 10.32 -20.95
CA TYR A 96 -27.29 8.94 -21.00
C TYR A 96 -27.19 8.30 -19.63
N VAL A 97 -28.20 7.47 -19.31
CA VAL A 97 -28.25 6.61 -18.12
C VAL A 97 -28.47 5.20 -18.59
N LEU A 98 -27.56 4.29 -18.31
CA LEU A 98 -27.74 2.86 -18.50
C LEU A 98 -28.00 2.22 -17.13
N SER A 99 -29.10 1.48 -17.02
CA SER A 99 -29.50 0.79 -15.78
C SER A 99 -29.53 -0.71 -16.00
N TYR A 100 -29.04 -1.47 -15.04
CA TYR A 100 -29.20 -2.93 -15.00
C TYR A 100 -30.20 -3.31 -13.92
N GLU A 101 -31.34 -3.90 -14.33
CA GLU A 101 -32.40 -4.31 -13.43
C GLU A 101 -33.08 -5.57 -14.01
N GLU A 102 -33.43 -6.52 -13.16
CA GLU A 102 -34.14 -7.76 -13.55
C GLU A 102 -33.52 -8.47 -14.77
N GLN A 103 -32.20 -8.59 -14.81
CA GLN A 103 -31.43 -9.23 -15.88
C GLN A 103 -31.53 -8.52 -17.24
N ALA A 104 -31.91 -7.26 -17.25
CA ALA A 104 -32.02 -6.45 -18.46
C ALA A 104 -31.28 -5.13 -18.34
N LEU A 105 -30.73 -4.64 -19.45
CA LEU A 105 -30.14 -3.32 -19.58
C LEU A 105 -31.13 -2.36 -20.25
N SER A 106 -31.36 -1.22 -19.62
CA SER A 106 -32.28 -0.19 -20.11
C SER A 106 -31.50 1.11 -20.28
N LEU A 107 -31.52 1.65 -21.52
CA LEU A 107 -30.92 2.93 -21.83
C LEU A 107 -31.97 4.05 -21.74
N TYR A 108 -31.61 5.11 -21.03
CA TYR A 108 -32.41 6.33 -20.92
C TYR A 108 -31.56 7.55 -21.34
N CYS A 109 -32.27 8.60 -21.70
CA CYS A 109 -31.66 9.88 -22.08
C CYS A 109 -32.33 11.02 -21.30
N LEU A 110 -31.50 11.92 -20.76
CA LEU A 110 -31.92 13.16 -20.12
C LEU A 110 -31.45 14.33 -20.96
N GLU A 111 -32.34 15.18 -21.40
CA GLU A 111 -32.00 16.50 -21.92
C GLU A 111 -31.63 17.43 -20.75
N GLN A 112 -30.69 18.38 -20.97
CA GLN A 112 -30.06 19.19 -19.89
C GLN A 112 -31.03 19.93 -18.95
N GLU A 113 -32.24 20.20 -19.41
CA GLU A 113 -33.26 21.01 -18.69
C GLU A 113 -34.48 20.19 -18.23
N MET A 114 -34.57 18.88 -18.55
CA MET A 114 -35.75 18.10 -18.28
C MET A 114 -35.69 17.27 -17.00
N GLN A 115 -36.75 17.31 -16.21
CA GLN A 115 -36.96 16.46 -15.03
C GLN A 115 -37.45 15.03 -15.38
N ALA A 116 -37.38 14.62 -16.64
CA ALA A 116 -37.88 13.33 -17.10
C ALA A 116 -36.78 12.50 -17.74
N CYS A 117 -36.68 11.25 -17.31
CA CYS A 117 -35.77 10.25 -17.87
C CYS A 117 -36.56 9.48 -18.95
N ASN A 118 -36.19 9.69 -20.21
CA ASN A 118 -36.88 9.10 -21.35
C ASN A 118 -36.20 7.80 -21.81
N PRO A 119 -36.91 6.67 -21.96
CA PRO A 119 -36.30 5.44 -22.46
C PRO A 119 -35.88 5.59 -23.93
N CYS A 120 -34.69 5.12 -24.28
CA CYS A 120 -34.14 5.13 -25.64
C CYS A 120 -34.36 3.80 -26.38
N GLY A 121 -35.42 3.07 -26.05
CA GLY A 121 -35.75 1.77 -26.64
C GLY A 121 -36.32 0.80 -25.61
N ALA A 122 -36.47 -0.46 -26.01
CA ALA A 122 -36.92 -1.52 -25.10
C ALA A 122 -35.74 -2.04 -24.26
N PRO A 123 -36.00 -2.53 -23.03
CA PRO A 123 -34.99 -3.22 -22.23
C PRO A 123 -34.39 -4.42 -23.00
N LEU A 124 -33.04 -4.59 -22.91
CA LEU A 124 -32.32 -5.68 -23.57
C LEU A 124 -31.95 -6.76 -22.55
N ASN A 125 -32.50 -7.96 -22.73
CA ASN A 125 -32.29 -9.10 -21.83
C ASN A 125 -30.83 -9.61 -21.91
N CYS A 126 -30.22 -9.78 -20.76
CA CYS A 126 -28.81 -10.19 -20.59
C CYS A 126 -28.64 -11.63 -20.07
N GLU A 127 -29.74 -12.34 -19.75
CA GLU A 127 -29.72 -13.67 -19.11
C GLU A 127 -28.83 -14.68 -19.88
N ALA A 128 -28.84 -14.62 -21.22
CA ALA A 128 -28.08 -15.52 -22.06
C ALA A 128 -26.57 -15.40 -21.96
N PHE A 129 -26.04 -14.33 -21.37
CA PHE A 129 -24.60 -14.08 -21.23
C PHE A 129 -24.01 -14.60 -19.93
N PHE A 130 -24.82 -15.10 -19.00
CA PHE A 130 -24.38 -15.68 -17.73
C PHE A 130 -24.30 -17.21 -17.85
N ILE A 131 -23.19 -17.78 -17.36
CA ILE A 131 -22.87 -19.21 -17.51
C ILE A 131 -23.65 -20.05 -16.49
N SER A 132 -24.02 -19.48 -15.33
CA SER A 132 -24.70 -20.18 -14.25
C SER A 132 -25.68 -19.28 -13.49
N GLU A 133 -26.64 -19.92 -12.77
CA GLU A 133 -27.55 -19.21 -11.85
C GLU A 133 -26.76 -18.48 -10.73
N ASP A 134 -25.60 -18.97 -10.33
CA ASP A 134 -24.75 -18.34 -9.32
C ASP A 134 -24.14 -17.02 -9.84
N GLU A 135 -23.79 -16.92 -11.11
CA GLU A 135 -23.38 -15.65 -11.73
C GLU A 135 -24.49 -14.60 -11.76
N GLN A 136 -25.73 -15.04 -11.83
CA GLN A 136 -26.90 -14.14 -11.88
C GLN A 136 -27.29 -13.57 -10.51
N ARG A 137 -26.82 -14.17 -9.40
CA ARG A 137 -27.19 -13.73 -8.04
C ARG A 137 -26.75 -12.32 -7.71
N TYR A 138 -25.59 -11.94 -8.21
CA TYR A 138 -25.08 -10.59 -8.06
C TYR A 138 -24.38 -10.16 -9.34
N VAL A 139 -24.96 -9.16 -9.99
CA VAL A 139 -24.39 -8.55 -11.19
C VAL A 139 -24.32 -7.05 -10.96
N ASP A 140 -23.14 -6.48 -11.13
CA ASP A 140 -22.91 -5.05 -11.05
C ASP A 140 -22.56 -4.47 -12.42
N LEU A 141 -23.21 -3.39 -12.81
CA LEU A 141 -22.85 -2.61 -13.99
C LEU A 141 -21.62 -1.77 -13.65
N ALA A 142 -20.44 -2.26 -14.01
CA ALA A 142 -19.14 -1.66 -13.64
C ALA A 142 -18.87 -0.37 -14.43
N ALA A 143 -19.03 -0.41 -15.76
CA ALA A 143 -18.75 0.74 -16.62
C ALA A 143 -19.72 0.82 -17.80
N PHE A 144 -19.86 2.02 -18.34
CA PHE A 144 -20.73 2.34 -19.47
C PHE A 144 -20.05 3.34 -20.40
N ALA A 145 -20.04 3.03 -21.70
CA ALA A 145 -19.49 3.85 -22.76
C ALA A 145 -20.56 4.05 -23.86
N PRO A 146 -21.17 5.26 -23.98
CA PRO A 146 -22.05 5.57 -25.11
C PRO A 146 -21.23 5.70 -26.39
N LEU A 147 -21.78 5.18 -27.47
CA LEU A 147 -21.21 5.24 -28.82
C LEU A 147 -22.02 6.22 -29.70
N THR A 148 -22.43 5.82 -30.89
CA THR A 148 -23.29 6.67 -31.75
C THR A 148 -24.77 6.39 -31.54
N GLY A 149 -25.59 7.43 -31.51
CA GLY A 149 -27.06 7.29 -31.39
C GLY A 149 -27.46 6.52 -30.12
N THR A 150 -28.10 5.39 -30.30
CA THR A 150 -28.54 4.49 -29.20
C THR A 150 -27.62 3.29 -28.95
N SER A 151 -26.47 3.25 -29.61
CA SER A 151 -25.47 2.20 -29.46
C SER A 151 -24.55 2.49 -28.26
N TRP A 152 -24.14 1.42 -27.56
CA TRP A 152 -23.35 1.52 -26.35
C TRP A 152 -22.52 0.25 -26.08
N ALA A 153 -21.51 0.41 -25.22
CA ALA A 153 -20.80 -0.71 -24.58
C ALA A 153 -21.02 -0.67 -23.07
N ALA A 154 -21.17 -1.83 -22.46
CA ALA A 154 -21.32 -1.99 -21.01
C ALA A 154 -20.44 -3.10 -20.48
N LEU A 155 -19.87 -2.88 -19.31
CA LEU A 155 -19.09 -3.87 -18.57
C LEU A 155 -19.88 -4.32 -17.35
N LEU A 156 -20.19 -5.61 -17.27
CA LEU A 156 -20.85 -6.24 -16.14
C LEU A 156 -19.82 -7.07 -15.33
N TRP A 157 -19.90 -6.97 -14.00
CA TRP A 157 -19.19 -7.86 -13.07
C TRP A 157 -20.18 -8.84 -12.43
N THR A 158 -19.79 -10.11 -12.36
CA THR A 158 -20.63 -11.18 -11.80
C THR A 158 -20.09 -11.65 -10.45
N SER A 159 -20.93 -12.34 -9.67
CA SER A 159 -20.54 -12.98 -8.41
C SER A 159 -19.44 -14.05 -8.54
N ALA A 160 -19.16 -14.51 -9.74
CA ALA A 160 -18.06 -15.41 -10.05
C ALA A 160 -16.75 -14.67 -10.39
N GLU A 161 -16.63 -13.38 -10.06
CA GLU A 161 -15.48 -12.52 -10.39
C GLU A 161 -15.18 -12.46 -11.90
N ARG A 162 -16.16 -12.71 -12.73
CA ARG A 162 -16.03 -12.65 -14.19
C ARG A 162 -16.55 -11.31 -14.69
N SER A 163 -15.79 -10.69 -15.61
CA SER A 163 -16.26 -9.53 -16.36
C SER A 163 -16.87 -9.94 -17.69
N VAL A 164 -18.01 -9.34 -18.03
CA VAL A 164 -18.72 -9.55 -19.30
C VAL A 164 -18.84 -8.23 -20.02
N LEU A 165 -18.18 -8.11 -21.17
CA LEU A 165 -18.27 -6.93 -22.03
C LEU A 165 -19.40 -7.12 -23.03
N LEU A 166 -20.38 -6.23 -23.02
CA LEU A 166 -21.53 -6.24 -23.91
C LEU A 166 -21.51 -5.04 -24.85
N TYR A 167 -21.89 -5.25 -26.09
CA TYR A 167 -22.31 -4.22 -27.05
C TYR A 167 -23.84 -4.29 -27.21
N GLY A 168 -24.52 -3.15 -27.17
CA GLY A 168 -25.94 -3.05 -27.38
C GLY A 168 -26.33 -1.88 -28.29
N ASP A 169 -27.46 -2.05 -29.00
CA ASP A 169 -28.14 -0.99 -29.72
C ASP A 169 -29.64 -1.03 -29.30
N SER A 170 -30.02 -0.03 -28.50
CA SER A 170 -31.35 0.01 -27.89
C SER A 170 -32.46 0.28 -28.90
N GLU A 171 -32.22 0.99 -30.00
CA GLU A 171 -33.20 1.23 -31.05
C GLU A 171 -33.43 -0.02 -31.90
N ARG A 172 -32.36 -0.77 -32.22
CA ARG A 172 -32.48 -2.01 -32.99
C ARG A 172 -32.87 -3.20 -32.15
N GLY A 173 -32.83 -3.09 -30.82
CA GLY A 173 -33.07 -4.18 -29.90
C GLY A 173 -32.00 -5.28 -29.96
N GLU A 174 -30.78 -4.92 -30.32
CA GLU A 174 -29.64 -5.84 -30.46
C GLU A 174 -28.73 -5.77 -29.24
N ILE A 175 -28.29 -6.94 -28.76
CA ILE A 175 -27.28 -7.07 -27.72
C ILE A 175 -26.39 -8.28 -27.98
N ARG A 176 -25.08 -8.17 -27.73
CA ARG A 176 -24.15 -9.27 -27.89
C ARG A 176 -22.94 -9.14 -26.97
N GLU A 177 -22.36 -10.25 -26.59
CA GLU A 177 -21.08 -10.29 -25.86
C GLU A 177 -19.91 -10.02 -26.83
N VAL A 178 -18.95 -9.25 -26.37
CA VAL A 178 -17.69 -8.97 -27.07
C VAL A 178 -16.58 -9.75 -26.36
N ALA A 179 -15.94 -10.66 -27.08
CA ALA A 179 -14.95 -11.58 -26.51
C ALA A 179 -13.63 -10.85 -26.20
N VAL A 180 -13.55 -10.22 -25.03
CA VAL A 180 -12.33 -9.64 -24.47
C VAL A 180 -12.15 -10.18 -23.05
N PRO A 181 -11.04 -10.87 -22.74
CA PRO A 181 -10.87 -11.50 -21.43
C PRO A 181 -10.59 -10.47 -20.34
N SER A 182 -11.18 -10.66 -19.17
CA SER A 182 -10.81 -9.98 -17.91
C SER A 182 -10.73 -8.45 -18.00
N VAL A 183 -11.72 -7.82 -18.61
CA VAL A 183 -11.82 -6.36 -18.70
C VAL A 183 -12.07 -5.76 -17.32
N VAL A 184 -11.32 -4.73 -16.94
CA VAL A 184 -11.44 -4.01 -15.66
C VAL A 184 -12.23 -2.72 -15.84
N SER A 185 -11.97 -1.95 -16.90
CA SER A 185 -12.65 -0.68 -17.16
C SER A 185 -12.70 -0.41 -18.67
N ILE A 186 -13.68 0.41 -19.10
CA ILE A 186 -13.86 0.80 -20.49
C ILE A 186 -14.10 2.31 -20.61
N ALA A 187 -13.72 2.87 -21.79
CA ALA A 187 -14.07 4.23 -22.21
C ALA A 187 -14.33 4.26 -23.72
N PRO A 188 -15.14 5.20 -24.24
CA PRO A 188 -15.37 5.30 -25.69
C PRO A 188 -14.07 5.76 -26.38
N ALA A 189 -13.73 5.15 -27.54
CA ALA A 189 -12.61 5.56 -28.38
C ALA A 189 -13.09 6.33 -29.63
N ASP A 190 -14.11 5.78 -30.28
CA ASP A 190 -14.78 6.38 -31.44
C ASP A 190 -16.22 5.86 -31.56
N GLU A 191 -16.82 5.96 -32.76
CA GLU A 191 -18.19 5.56 -33.03
C GLU A 191 -18.44 4.03 -32.91
N ALA A 192 -17.39 3.23 -33.15
CA ALA A 192 -17.49 1.76 -33.20
C ALA A 192 -16.43 1.07 -32.29
N SER A 193 -15.62 1.82 -31.58
CA SER A 193 -14.51 1.27 -30.80
C SER A 193 -14.51 1.81 -29.38
N ILE A 194 -13.98 1.00 -28.46
CA ILE A 194 -13.70 1.37 -27.06
C ILE A 194 -12.22 1.18 -26.72
N TYR A 195 -11.78 1.89 -25.71
CA TYR A 195 -10.60 1.55 -24.93
C TYR A 195 -11.01 0.58 -23.83
N ALA A 196 -10.20 -0.43 -23.57
CA ALA A 196 -10.42 -1.42 -22.52
C ALA A 196 -9.10 -1.66 -21.74
N SER A 197 -9.17 -1.53 -20.43
CA SER A 197 -8.08 -1.97 -19.51
C SER A 197 -8.35 -3.39 -19.08
N LEU A 198 -7.33 -4.24 -19.11
CA LEU A 198 -7.41 -5.65 -18.74
C LEU A 198 -6.73 -5.89 -17.38
N SER A 199 -7.13 -6.94 -16.67
CA SER A 199 -6.51 -7.34 -15.41
C SER A 199 -5.02 -7.72 -15.56
N SER A 200 -4.55 -8.00 -16.77
CA SER A 200 -3.14 -8.20 -17.10
C SER A 200 -2.31 -6.92 -17.17
N GLY A 201 -2.91 -5.74 -17.00
CA GLY A 201 -2.27 -4.44 -17.22
C GLY A 201 -2.26 -4.00 -18.70
N GLU A 202 -2.77 -4.80 -19.63
CA GLU A 202 -2.87 -4.37 -21.03
C GLU A 202 -3.95 -3.31 -21.21
N LEU A 203 -3.61 -2.25 -21.94
CA LEU A 203 -4.57 -1.29 -22.50
C LEU A 203 -4.81 -1.66 -23.96
N ARG A 204 -6.06 -1.92 -24.35
CA ARG A 204 -6.46 -2.29 -25.72
C ARG A 204 -7.46 -1.30 -26.29
N ARG A 205 -7.40 -1.15 -27.62
CA ARG A 205 -8.51 -0.62 -28.43
C ARG A 205 -9.26 -1.82 -29.01
N VAL A 206 -10.56 -1.84 -28.84
CA VAL A 206 -11.44 -2.94 -29.28
C VAL A 206 -12.47 -2.36 -30.24
N ASN A 207 -12.45 -2.82 -31.49
CA ASN A 207 -13.50 -2.51 -32.45
C ASN A 207 -14.69 -3.43 -32.18
N LEU A 208 -15.82 -2.82 -31.85
CA LEU A 208 -17.02 -3.55 -31.44
C LEU A 208 -17.72 -4.24 -32.61
N ASP A 209 -17.61 -3.72 -33.84
CA ASP A 209 -18.26 -4.31 -35.03
C ASP A 209 -17.51 -5.52 -35.54
N THR A 210 -16.17 -5.44 -35.63
CA THR A 210 -15.34 -6.51 -36.19
C THR A 210 -14.79 -7.47 -35.15
N GLY A 211 -14.73 -7.06 -33.89
CA GLY A 211 -14.06 -7.79 -32.81
C GLY A 211 -12.52 -7.68 -32.85
N GLU A 212 -11.96 -6.87 -33.76
CA GLU A 212 -10.52 -6.64 -33.78
C GLU A 212 -10.02 -5.95 -32.54
N GLN A 213 -8.87 -6.38 -32.03
CA GLN A 213 -8.23 -5.85 -30.83
C GLN A 213 -6.79 -5.44 -31.13
N ALA A 214 -6.41 -4.25 -30.69
CA ALA A 214 -5.04 -3.75 -30.78
C ALA A 214 -4.54 -3.37 -29.37
N THR A 215 -3.41 -3.96 -28.95
CA THR A 215 -2.73 -3.56 -27.72
C THR A 215 -2.03 -2.23 -27.95
N LEU A 216 -2.33 -1.26 -27.09
CA LEU A 216 -1.82 0.10 -27.14
C LEU A 216 -0.64 0.30 -26.18
N ALA A 217 -0.71 -0.31 -24.99
CA ALA A 217 0.30 -0.22 -23.95
C ALA A 217 0.18 -1.36 -22.95
N HIS A 218 1.24 -1.55 -22.16
CA HIS A 218 1.24 -2.38 -20.95
C HIS A 218 1.54 -1.49 -19.74
N LEU A 219 0.70 -1.59 -18.72
CA LEU A 219 0.86 -0.95 -17.43
C LEU A 219 1.32 -2.00 -16.40
N GLU A 220 2.03 -1.59 -15.39
CA GLU A 220 2.43 -2.49 -14.29
C GLU A 220 1.21 -2.95 -13.47
N GLN A 221 0.20 -2.11 -13.37
CA GLN A 221 -1.09 -2.43 -12.75
C GLN A 221 -2.25 -2.13 -13.70
N PRO A 222 -3.38 -2.85 -13.60
CA PRO A 222 -4.54 -2.56 -14.41
C PRO A 222 -5.12 -1.19 -14.06
N ALA A 223 -5.44 -0.39 -15.08
CA ALA A 223 -6.14 0.87 -14.85
C ALA A 223 -7.60 0.61 -14.45
N CYS A 224 -7.97 1.06 -13.25
CA CYS A 224 -9.32 0.90 -12.69
C CYS A 224 -10.29 2.02 -13.13
N CYS A 225 -9.76 3.13 -13.69
CA CYS A 225 -10.52 4.25 -14.21
C CYS A 225 -10.07 4.56 -15.63
N LEU A 226 -11.01 4.67 -16.57
CA LEU A 226 -10.76 5.16 -17.92
C LEU A 226 -11.76 6.27 -18.25
N ALA A 227 -11.28 7.36 -18.85
CA ALA A 227 -12.14 8.40 -19.43
C ALA A 227 -11.46 9.02 -20.66
N ALA A 228 -12.19 9.09 -21.77
CA ALA A 228 -11.70 9.71 -22.99
C ALA A 228 -12.31 11.11 -23.18
N THR A 229 -11.58 11.96 -23.89
CA THR A 229 -12.14 13.22 -24.42
C THR A 229 -13.25 12.94 -25.42
N GLU A 230 -14.18 13.88 -25.62
CA GLU A 230 -15.33 13.67 -26.54
C GLU A 230 -14.91 13.27 -27.97
N ASP A 231 -13.79 13.79 -28.44
CA ASP A 231 -13.22 13.46 -29.75
C ASP A 231 -12.40 12.14 -29.77
N GLY A 232 -12.25 11.50 -28.59
CA GLY A 232 -11.45 10.28 -28.43
C GLY A 232 -9.95 10.45 -28.65
N ALA A 233 -9.47 11.69 -28.87
CA ALA A 233 -8.07 11.96 -29.19
C ALA A 233 -7.12 11.79 -27.98
N CYS A 234 -7.67 11.88 -26.77
CA CYS A 234 -6.93 11.72 -25.52
C CYS A 234 -7.69 10.80 -24.57
N LEU A 235 -7.01 9.78 -24.04
CA LEU A 235 -7.51 8.90 -22.99
C LEU A 235 -6.76 9.19 -21.70
N TYR A 236 -7.49 9.47 -20.63
CA TYR A 236 -6.96 9.48 -19.28
C TYR A 236 -7.28 8.14 -18.62
N LEU A 237 -6.31 7.63 -17.86
CA LEU A 237 -6.45 6.37 -17.14
C LEU A 237 -5.72 6.45 -15.81
N ALA A 238 -6.25 5.81 -14.79
CA ALA A 238 -5.64 5.77 -13.48
C ALA A 238 -5.69 4.37 -12.88
N ASP A 239 -4.60 3.97 -12.26
CA ASP A 239 -4.55 2.90 -11.28
C ASP A 239 -4.57 3.50 -9.85
N SER A 240 -4.32 2.70 -8.83
CA SER A 240 -4.28 3.18 -7.43
C SER A 240 -3.08 4.10 -7.13
N LEU A 241 -2.11 4.19 -8.00
CA LEU A 241 -0.82 4.83 -7.78
C LEU A 241 -0.61 6.04 -8.68
N GLN A 242 -1.01 5.92 -9.95
CA GLN A 242 -0.65 6.85 -11.01
C GLN A 242 -1.83 7.19 -11.92
N VAL A 243 -1.87 8.44 -12.35
CA VAL A 243 -2.70 8.89 -13.49
C VAL A 243 -1.82 8.94 -14.73
N TYR A 244 -2.31 8.38 -15.83
CA TYR A 244 -1.65 8.39 -17.12
C TYR A 244 -2.50 9.13 -18.16
N GLN A 245 -1.84 9.62 -19.18
CA GLN A 245 -2.47 10.14 -20.40
C GLN A 245 -1.98 9.32 -21.59
N TYR A 246 -2.89 8.86 -22.44
CA TYR A 246 -2.56 8.21 -23.68
C TYR A 246 -3.01 9.05 -24.88
N ARG A 247 -2.14 9.22 -25.85
CA ARG A 247 -2.41 9.80 -27.17
C ARG A 247 -1.76 8.94 -28.23
N GLU A 248 -2.39 8.77 -29.40
CA GLU A 248 -1.79 7.98 -30.49
C GLU A 248 -0.41 8.50 -30.93
N SER A 249 -0.20 9.84 -30.87
CA SER A 249 1.04 10.48 -31.30
C SER A 249 2.21 10.31 -30.32
N THR A 250 1.95 10.15 -29.03
CA THR A 250 2.98 10.14 -27.98
C THR A 250 3.00 8.85 -27.17
N GLY A 251 2.02 7.96 -27.38
CA GLY A 251 1.82 6.77 -26.55
C GLY A 251 1.31 7.12 -25.15
N ILE A 252 1.58 6.23 -24.20
CA ILE A 252 1.23 6.43 -22.81
C ILE A 252 2.30 7.25 -22.09
N GLN A 253 1.87 8.22 -21.30
CA GLN A 253 2.76 9.04 -20.49
C GLN A 253 2.17 9.17 -19.09
N ALA A 254 3.04 9.16 -18.07
CA ALA A 254 2.64 9.50 -16.72
C ALA A 254 2.17 10.97 -16.70
N TYR A 255 1.03 11.21 -16.07
CA TYR A 255 0.39 12.54 -16.05
C TYR A 255 0.46 13.16 -14.66
N ASP A 256 0.00 12.43 -13.63
CA ASP A 256 0.03 12.89 -12.25
C ASP A 256 -0.10 11.68 -11.29
N ARG A 257 -0.01 11.93 -9.99
CA ARG A 257 -0.28 10.92 -8.95
C ARG A 257 -1.77 10.61 -8.89
N SER A 258 -2.09 9.34 -8.64
CA SER A 258 -3.47 8.96 -8.38
C SER A 258 -3.90 9.42 -6.98
N PRO A 259 -5.02 10.13 -6.85
CA PRO A 259 -5.59 10.46 -5.55
C PRO A 259 -6.39 9.30 -4.94
N LEU A 260 -6.55 8.18 -5.66
CA LEU A 260 -7.37 7.05 -5.23
C LEU A 260 -6.78 6.37 -4.00
N SER A 261 -7.64 5.93 -3.08
CA SER A 261 -7.27 5.14 -1.92
C SER A 261 -7.73 3.70 -2.12
N GLY A 262 -6.79 2.76 -2.10
CA GLY A 262 -7.06 1.33 -2.16
C GLY A 262 -7.20 0.74 -3.58
N GLN A 263 -7.30 -0.57 -3.64
CA GLN A 263 -7.51 -1.33 -4.87
C GLN A 263 -8.99 -1.65 -5.02
N ALA A 264 -9.64 -1.06 -6.02
CA ALA A 264 -10.96 -1.46 -6.47
C ALA A 264 -10.86 -2.02 -7.89
N ALA A 265 -11.81 -2.89 -8.23
CA ALA A 265 -11.87 -3.40 -9.58
C ALA A 265 -12.17 -2.29 -10.60
N TRP A 266 -12.93 -1.26 -10.19
CA TRP A 266 -13.30 -0.12 -11.03
C TRP A 266 -13.73 1.07 -10.16
N PHE A 267 -13.50 2.29 -10.66
CA PHE A 267 -13.92 3.55 -10.06
C PHE A 267 -14.52 4.48 -11.11
N PRO A 268 -15.42 5.41 -10.73
CA PRO A 268 -16.01 6.36 -11.66
C PRO A 268 -14.99 7.38 -12.15
N ALA A 269 -15.00 7.69 -13.45
CA ALA A 269 -14.15 8.72 -14.04
C ALA A 269 -14.81 9.39 -15.25
N CYS A 270 -14.49 10.68 -15.49
CA CYS A 270 -14.84 11.41 -16.70
C CYS A 270 -13.84 12.52 -17.01
N VAL A 271 -13.92 13.11 -18.19
CA VAL A 271 -13.14 14.29 -18.59
C VAL A 271 -14.07 15.50 -18.62
N ALA A 272 -13.70 16.57 -17.91
CA ALA A 272 -14.43 17.83 -17.79
C ALA A 272 -13.58 18.97 -18.36
N GLY A 273 -13.73 19.26 -19.66
CA GLY A 273 -12.83 20.18 -20.36
C GLY A 273 -11.41 19.63 -20.45
N ASP A 274 -10.47 20.27 -19.79
CA ASP A 274 -9.06 19.88 -19.67
C ASP A 274 -8.74 19.17 -18.35
N ARG A 275 -9.76 18.96 -17.48
CA ARG A 275 -9.63 18.34 -16.17
C ARG A 275 -10.08 16.89 -16.20
N TYR A 276 -9.33 16.02 -15.55
CA TYR A 276 -9.70 14.62 -15.32
C TYR A 276 -10.35 14.49 -13.94
N VAL A 277 -11.60 14.04 -13.92
CA VAL A 277 -12.36 13.81 -12.68
C VAL A 277 -12.43 12.32 -12.43
N LEU A 278 -12.01 11.89 -11.25
CA LEU A 278 -12.09 10.49 -10.83
C LEU A 278 -12.55 10.41 -9.38
N GLY A 279 -13.15 9.29 -9.02
CA GLY A 279 -13.71 9.09 -7.69
C GLY A 279 -13.26 7.79 -7.06
N ASP A 280 -13.23 7.77 -5.73
CA ASP A 280 -13.19 6.53 -4.94
C ASP A 280 -14.54 6.29 -4.26
N TYR A 281 -14.57 5.37 -3.28
CA TYR A 281 -15.80 5.02 -2.56
C TYR A 281 -16.45 6.18 -1.76
N SER A 282 -15.72 7.25 -1.51
CA SER A 282 -16.15 8.31 -0.59
C SER A 282 -15.99 9.72 -1.15
N SER A 283 -15.17 9.91 -2.19
CA SER A 283 -14.72 11.22 -2.64
C SER A 283 -14.62 11.31 -4.15
N LEU A 284 -14.74 12.51 -4.68
CA LEU A 284 -14.35 12.85 -6.04
C LEU A 284 -13.12 13.73 -6.01
N PHE A 285 -12.25 13.53 -6.98
CA PHE A 285 -11.02 14.29 -7.17
C PHE A 285 -10.99 14.91 -8.55
N VAL A 286 -10.55 16.14 -8.63
CA VAL A 286 -10.28 16.83 -9.89
C VAL A 286 -8.77 16.90 -10.07
N VAL A 287 -8.27 16.28 -11.13
CA VAL A 287 -6.87 16.33 -11.53
C VAL A 287 -6.76 17.36 -12.65
N GLU A 288 -6.12 18.46 -12.36
CA GLU A 288 -5.87 19.53 -13.33
C GLU A 288 -4.63 19.21 -14.17
N GLN A 289 -4.47 19.92 -15.29
CA GLN A 289 -3.28 19.77 -16.09
C GLN A 289 -2.05 20.20 -15.28
N PRO A 290 -1.06 19.32 -15.11
CA PRO A 290 0.12 19.65 -14.31
C PRO A 290 0.92 20.79 -14.96
N ASP A 291 1.48 21.66 -14.13
CA ASP A 291 2.38 22.73 -14.61
C ASP A 291 3.69 22.13 -15.11
N THR A 292 3.79 21.96 -16.41
CA THR A 292 4.99 21.40 -17.06
C THR A 292 6.16 22.38 -17.12
N SER A 293 6.01 23.62 -16.67
CA SER A 293 7.10 24.59 -16.58
C SER A 293 8.01 24.34 -15.38
N LEU A 294 7.52 23.61 -14.37
CA LEU A 294 8.29 23.26 -13.18
C LEU A 294 9.21 22.05 -13.45
N PRO A 295 10.39 22.04 -12.85
CA PRO A 295 11.26 20.86 -12.86
C PRO A 295 10.52 19.64 -12.30
N LEU A 296 10.81 18.46 -12.84
CA LEU A 296 10.21 17.20 -12.42
C LEU A 296 11.26 16.35 -11.71
N LEU A 297 11.03 16.07 -10.42
CA LEU A 297 11.80 15.06 -9.67
C LEU A 297 11.12 13.70 -9.79
N THR A 298 11.82 12.71 -10.28
CA THR A 298 11.27 11.36 -10.50
C THR A 298 11.86 10.37 -9.50
N ILE A 299 11.00 9.69 -8.74
CA ILE A 299 11.39 8.73 -7.70
C ILE A 299 10.89 7.34 -8.10
N ALA A 300 11.82 6.39 -8.22
CA ALA A 300 11.51 4.98 -8.47
C ALA A 300 11.10 4.28 -7.16
N SER A 301 9.98 4.70 -6.59
CA SER A 301 9.44 4.18 -5.34
C SER A 301 8.02 4.65 -5.15
N LEU A 302 7.24 3.90 -4.38
CA LEU A 302 5.98 4.39 -3.82
C LEU A 302 6.28 5.26 -2.60
N GLU A 303 5.82 6.51 -2.64
CA GLU A 303 6.06 7.50 -1.59
C GLU A 303 4.77 7.87 -0.86
N GLU A 304 4.93 8.31 0.39
CA GLU A 304 3.82 8.78 1.21
C GLU A 304 3.29 10.11 0.66
N LYS A 305 2.01 10.14 0.29
CA LYS A 305 1.34 11.31 -0.31
C LYS A 305 1.62 12.61 0.47
N GLN A 306 1.59 12.54 1.80
CA GLN A 306 1.80 13.72 2.64
C GLN A 306 3.22 14.27 2.54
N ILE A 307 4.24 13.40 2.41
CA ILE A 307 5.63 13.80 2.25
C ILE A 307 5.83 14.50 0.91
N LEU A 308 5.23 13.94 -0.16
CA LEU A 308 5.27 14.52 -1.49
C LEU A 308 4.62 15.91 -1.52
N GLN A 309 3.43 16.04 -0.92
CA GLN A 309 2.72 17.32 -0.83
C GLN A 309 3.48 18.38 -0.03
N ASP A 310 4.06 17.98 1.11
CA ASP A 310 4.88 18.88 1.95
C ASP A 310 6.13 19.35 1.19
N PHE A 311 6.77 18.46 0.42
CA PHE A 311 7.91 18.82 -0.39
C PHE A 311 7.55 19.78 -1.52
N GLU A 312 6.54 19.49 -2.33
CA GLU A 312 6.08 20.33 -3.43
C GLU A 312 5.60 21.71 -2.94
N ALA A 313 4.94 21.76 -1.78
CA ALA A 313 4.49 23.04 -1.18
C ALA A 313 5.63 23.96 -0.74
N ASN A 314 6.83 23.40 -0.50
CA ASN A 314 7.99 24.17 -0.04
C ASN A 314 9.05 24.38 -1.13
N HIS A 315 8.90 23.73 -2.29
CA HIS A 315 9.85 23.81 -3.40
C HIS A 315 9.11 24.00 -4.72
N ASP A 316 9.69 24.81 -5.62
CA ASP A 316 9.14 25.02 -6.97
C ASP A 316 9.47 23.81 -7.88
N VAL A 317 8.94 22.64 -7.55
CA VAL A 317 9.20 21.36 -8.24
C VAL A 317 7.96 20.47 -8.18
N ARG A 318 7.78 19.67 -9.20
CA ARG A 318 6.82 18.56 -9.21
C ARG A 318 7.52 17.26 -8.85
N VAL A 319 6.87 16.36 -8.13
CA VAL A 319 7.41 15.05 -7.81
C VAL A 319 6.56 13.96 -8.41
N LEU A 320 7.18 13.07 -9.17
CA LEU A 320 6.56 11.87 -9.71
C LEU A 320 7.13 10.64 -8.99
N SER A 321 6.30 10.02 -8.16
CA SER A 321 6.61 8.79 -7.46
C SER A 321 6.05 7.63 -8.27
N LEU A 322 6.91 6.81 -8.83
CA LEU A 322 6.51 5.70 -9.71
C LEU A 322 6.80 4.38 -8.99
N PRO A 323 5.78 3.55 -8.77
CA PRO A 323 6.01 2.19 -8.31
C PRO A 323 6.79 1.46 -9.40
N THR A 324 7.93 0.95 -9.05
CA THR A 324 8.71 0.12 -9.95
C THR A 324 9.03 -1.19 -9.26
N SER A 325 9.01 -2.27 -10.02
CA SER A 325 9.57 -3.54 -9.57
C SER A 325 11.10 -3.49 -9.42
N MET A 326 11.71 -2.35 -9.72
CA MET A 326 13.17 -2.19 -9.79
C MET A 326 13.91 -2.45 -8.49
N TYR A 327 13.29 -2.22 -7.34
CA TYR A 327 13.98 -2.51 -6.09
C TYR A 327 14.18 -4.02 -5.86
N PHE A 328 13.41 -4.86 -6.57
CA PHE A 328 13.61 -6.31 -6.65
C PHE A 328 14.44 -6.76 -7.85
N ASP A 329 14.67 -5.86 -8.84
CA ASP A 329 15.40 -6.15 -10.07
C ASP A 329 16.77 -5.47 -10.09
N ALA A 330 17.72 -6.11 -9.40
CA ALA A 330 19.10 -5.64 -9.34
C ALA A 330 19.77 -5.57 -10.74
N GLU A 331 19.37 -6.43 -11.68
CA GLU A 331 19.94 -6.45 -13.04
C GLU A 331 19.54 -5.20 -13.81
N LYS A 332 18.26 -4.81 -13.74
CA LYS A 332 17.75 -3.62 -14.42
C LYS A 332 18.37 -2.34 -13.84
N LEU A 333 18.48 -2.24 -12.50
CA LEU A 333 19.14 -1.11 -11.86
C LEU A 333 20.61 -1.01 -12.27
N MET A 334 21.32 -2.13 -12.31
CA MET A 334 22.70 -2.16 -12.80
C MET A 334 22.79 -1.78 -14.28
N GLN A 335 21.83 -2.18 -15.11
CA GLN A 335 21.76 -1.78 -16.51
C GLN A 335 21.55 -0.27 -16.64
N ASP A 336 20.65 0.32 -15.85
CA ASP A 336 20.42 1.77 -15.83
C ASP A 336 21.71 2.54 -15.48
N MET A 337 22.46 2.06 -14.47
CA MET A 337 23.75 2.68 -14.10
C MET A 337 24.80 2.57 -15.19
N ILE A 338 24.92 1.40 -15.84
CA ILE A 338 25.88 1.17 -16.94
C ILE A 338 25.53 2.01 -18.16
N THR A 339 24.24 2.15 -18.49
CA THR A 339 23.76 2.93 -19.62
C THR A 339 23.63 4.42 -19.33
N GLN A 340 23.93 4.85 -18.10
CA GLN A 340 23.78 6.23 -17.64
C GLN A 340 22.34 6.75 -17.81
N ASN A 341 21.37 5.89 -17.52
CA ASN A 341 19.97 6.24 -17.62
C ASN A 341 19.60 7.25 -16.52
N ASN A 342 18.96 8.35 -16.88
CA ASN A 342 18.50 9.42 -15.99
C ASN A 342 16.98 9.50 -15.90
N ALA A 343 16.25 8.41 -16.21
CA ALA A 343 14.79 8.39 -16.11
C ALA A 343 14.28 8.56 -14.68
N TYR A 344 15.11 8.19 -13.69
CA TYR A 344 14.81 8.35 -12.28
C TYR A 344 15.92 9.12 -11.59
N ASP A 345 15.54 10.07 -10.72
CA ASP A 345 16.48 10.86 -9.91
C ASP A 345 16.85 10.16 -8.61
N ILE A 346 15.89 9.41 -8.04
CA ILE A 346 16.06 8.66 -6.78
C ILE A 346 15.59 7.23 -6.99
N TYR A 347 16.41 6.27 -6.59
CA TYR A 347 16.06 4.85 -6.52
C TYR A 347 15.80 4.42 -5.09
N TRP A 348 14.85 3.52 -4.91
CA TRP A 348 14.59 2.80 -3.67
C TRP A 348 15.18 1.40 -3.76
N ILE A 349 16.03 1.04 -2.80
CA ILE A 349 16.78 -0.21 -2.80
C ILE A 349 16.57 -0.91 -1.47
N ASP A 350 16.25 -2.20 -1.53
CA ASP A 350 16.31 -3.08 -0.38
C ASP A 350 17.76 -3.59 -0.23
N VAL A 351 18.35 -3.34 0.94
CA VAL A 351 19.75 -3.68 1.21
C VAL A 351 19.98 -5.20 1.15
N SER A 352 18.95 -6.00 1.50
CA SER A 352 19.03 -7.46 1.46
C SER A 352 19.26 -8.04 0.06
N THR A 353 18.99 -7.27 -1.01
CA THR A 353 19.23 -7.72 -2.40
C THR A 353 20.72 -7.78 -2.77
N GLY A 354 21.61 -7.27 -1.93
CA GLY A 354 23.05 -7.17 -2.21
C GLY A 354 23.42 -6.15 -3.29
N CYS A 355 22.45 -5.56 -3.97
CA CYS A 355 22.67 -4.62 -5.07
C CYS A 355 23.36 -3.33 -4.58
N LEU A 356 23.00 -2.84 -3.40
CA LEU A 356 23.53 -1.59 -2.84
C LEU A 356 25.06 -1.65 -2.68
N SER A 357 25.62 -2.72 -2.14
CA SER A 357 27.06 -2.86 -1.93
C SER A 357 27.84 -2.80 -3.25
N VAL A 358 27.29 -3.40 -4.31
CA VAL A 358 27.90 -3.35 -5.66
C VAL A 358 27.85 -1.94 -6.24
N LEU A 359 26.72 -1.24 -6.09
CA LEU A 359 26.56 0.15 -6.55
C LEU A 359 27.54 1.09 -5.85
N ILE A 360 27.64 0.97 -4.52
CA ILE A 360 28.57 1.76 -3.70
C ILE A 360 30.01 1.48 -4.13
N GLN A 361 30.42 0.23 -4.26
CA GLN A 361 31.76 -0.16 -4.67
C GLN A 361 32.15 0.39 -6.05
N LYS A 362 31.20 0.48 -6.98
CA LYS A 362 31.40 1.02 -8.33
C LYS A 362 31.28 2.54 -8.40
N GLY A 363 30.93 3.21 -7.30
CA GLY A 363 30.75 4.67 -7.25
C GLY A 363 29.49 5.15 -7.96
N TYR A 364 28.45 4.30 -8.06
CA TYR A 364 27.17 4.64 -8.70
C TYR A 364 26.21 5.29 -7.68
N TYR A 365 26.62 6.41 -7.09
CA TYR A 365 25.81 7.17 -6.12
C TYR A 365 26.24 8.64 -6.09
N VAL A 366 25.40 9.49 -5.55
CA VAL A 366 25.72 10.87 -5.18
C VAL A 366 26.00 10.92 -3.68
N PRO A 367 27.17 11.39 -3.21
CA PRO A 367 27.44 11.55 -1.80
C PRO A 367 26.44 12.50 -1.13
N LEU A 368 25.93 12.11 0.05
CA LEU A 368 24.98 12.93 0.82
C LEU A 368 25.67 14.09 1.56
N ASP A 369 26.99 14.19 1.49
CA ASP A 369 27.83 15.15 2.23
C ASP A 369 27.57 16.62 1.85
N ALA A 370 26.93 16.88 0.73
CA ALA A 370 26.47 18.22 0.36
C ALA A 370 25.35 18.74 1.29
N SER A 371 24.62 17.85 1.96
CA SER A 371 23.62 18.18 2.97
C SER A 371 24.14 17.95 4.39
N SER A 372 24.43 19.01 5.12
CA SER A 372 24.80 18.91 6.54
C SER A 372 23.68 18.35 7.42
N THR A 373 22.43 18.54 7.01
CA THR A 373 21.25 17.98 7.69
C THR A 373 21.23 16.47 7.61
N LEU A 374 21.43 15.90 6.40
CA LEU A 374 21.47 14.45 6.20
C LEU A 374 22.68 13.81 6.89
N VAL A 375 23.87 14.42 6.77
CA VAL A 375 25.07 13.93 7.47
C VAL A 375 24.83 13.88 8.97
N SER A 376 24.30 14.96 9.56
CA SER A 376 24.02 15.01 11.01
C SER A 376 22.98 13.96 11.43
N ALA A 377 21.97 13.72 10.59
CA ALA A 377 20.98 12.68 10.84
C ALA A 377 21.61 11.27 10.80
N MET A 378 22.44 11.00 9.78
CA MET A 378 23.14 9.72 9.64
C MET A 378 24.15 9.47 10.77
N ASP A 379 24.86 10.50 11.24
CA ASP A 379 25.79 10.40 12.37
C ASP A 379 25.09 10.14 13.72
N ALA A 380 23.79 10.43 13.82
CA ALA A 380 22.97 10.14 15.00
C ALA A 380 22.28 8.77 14.96
N MET A 381 22.43 8.03 13.85
CA MET A 381 21.85 6.68 13.68
C MET A 381 22.81 5.60 14.22
N ASP A 382 22.29 4.38 14.40
CA ASP A 382 23.07 3.22 14.81
C ASP A 382 24.30 3.05 13.89
N PRO A 383 25.52 3.02 14.45
CA PRO A 383 26.76 2.91 13.67
C PRO A 383 26.84 1.63 12.81
N ASN A 384 26.23 0.53 13.26
CA ASN A 384 26.24 -0.74 12.50
C ASN A 384 25.39 -0.63 11.23
N LEU A 385 24.27 0.10 11.30
CA LEU A 385 23.41 0.36 10.13
C LEU A 385 24.10 1.32 9.17
N THR A 386 24.63 2.41 9.67
CA THR A 386 25.24 3.45 8.83
C THR A 386 26.56 3.03 8.21
N ALA A 387 27.28 2.06 8.82
CA ALA A 387 28.49 1.48 8.23
C ALA A 387 28.22 0.83 6.86
N LEU A 388 27.06 0.21 6.66
CA LEU A 388 26.66 -0.41 5.40
C LEU A 388 26.38 0.63 4.28
N LEU A 389 26.12 1.87 4.67
CA LEU A 389 25.72 2.96 3.78
C LEU A 389 26.88 3.93 3.50
N LYS A 390 28.11 3.57 3.90
CA LYS A 390 29.28 4.45 3.86
C LYS A 390 30.38 3.87 2.98
N GLN A 391 30.98 4.71 2.13
CA GLN A 391 32.16 4.38 1.33
C GLN A 391 33.19 5.49 1.46
N ASP A 392 34.43 5.14 1.80
CA ASP A 392 35.56 6.08 1.92
C ASP A 392 35.29 7.30 2.82
N GLY A 393 34.40 7.12 3.82
CA GLY A 393 34.01 8.17 4.75
C GLY A 393 32.76 8.97 4.33
N HIS A 394 32.22 8.75 3.15
CA HIS A 394 31.04 9.43 2.59
C HIS A 394 29.79 8.56 2.67
N TYR A 395 28.63 9.16 2.99
CA TYR A 395 27.36 8.48 2.96
C TYR A 395 26.82 8.39 1.52
N ALA A 396 26.57 7.16 1.06
CA ALA A 396 26.13 6.86 -0.30
C ALA A 396 24.62 6.77 -0.44
N ALA A 397 23.89 6.43 0.62
CA ALA A 397 22.47 6.22 0.61
C ALA A 397 21.83 6.70 1.92
N PHE A 398 20.52 7.02 1.89
CA PHE A 398 19.76 7.48 3.04
C PHE A 398 18.67 6.45 3.39
N PRO A 399 18.51 6.04 4.66
CA PRO A 399 17.45 5.09 5.06
C PRO A 399 16.04 5.63 4.78
N LYS A 400 15.21 4.79 4.17
CA LYS A 400 13.78 5.05 3.94
C LYS A 400 12.95 4.42 5.04
N THR A 401 13.10 3.09 5.21
CA THR A 401 12.42 2.29 6.22
C THR A 401 13.39 1.26 6.79
N ALA A 402 13.17 0.94 8.05
CA ALA A 402 13.78 -0.20 8.69
C ALA A 402 12.67 -0.97 9.40
N THR A 403 12.59 -2.27 9.16
CA THR A 403 11.56 -3.16 9.70
C THR A 403 12.23 -4.42 10.22
N ALA A 404 11.90 -4.83 11.45
CA ALA A 404 12.44 -6.06 12.00
C ALA A 404 11.46 -7.21 11.81
N HIS A 405 11.90 -8.26 11.13
CA HIS A 405 11.11 -9.47 10.89
C HIS A 405 11.51 -10.57 11.84
N MET A 406 10.53 -11.15 12.55
CA MET A 406 10.77 -12.16 13.56
C MET A 406 9.75 -13.30 13.45
N LEU A 407 10.21 -14.53 13.69
CA LEU A 407 9.27 -15.62 13.95
C LEU A 407 8.68 -15.41 15.34
N CYS A 408 7.37 -15.24 15.41
CA CYS A 408 6.65 -14.93 16.63
C CYS A 408 5.65 -16.03 16.99
N ILE A 409 5.35 -16.09 18.28
CA ILE A 409 4.28 -16.91 18.83
C ILE A 409 3.17 -16.02 19.39
N ASN A 410 1.91 -16.42 19.17
CA ASN A 410 0.77 -15.67 19.67
C ASN A 410 0.40 -16.10 21.09
N THR A 411 0.43 -15.21 22.06
CA THR A 411 0.17 -15.51 23.48
C THR A 411 -1.25 -15.97 23.76
N LYS A 412 -2.25 -15.47 23.02
CA LYS A 412 -3.64 -15.91 23.18
C LYS A 412 -3.83 -17.34 22.66
N THR A 413 -3.20 -17.66 21.53
CA THR A 413 -3.25 -19.00 20.96
C THR A 413 -2.42 -19.98 21.79
N MET A 414 -1.31 -19.53 22.41
CA MET A 414 -0.55 -20.34 23.37
C MET A 414 -1.44 -20.91 24.52
N GLU A 415 -2.31 -20.06 25.08
CA GLU A 415 -3.24 -20.48 26.14
C GLU A 415 -4.17 -21.62 25.66
N GLU A 416 -4.65 -21.56 24.41
CA GLU A 416 -5.49 -22.61 23.83
C GLU A 416 -4.70 -23.91 23.59
N PHE A 417 -3.39 -23.81 23.39
CA PHE A 417 -2.47 -24.93 23.28
C PHE A 417 -1.89 -25.37 24.63
N ASP A 418 -2.40 -24.88 25.76
CA ASP A 418 -1.89 -25.14 27.12
C ASP A 418 -0.36 -24.94 27.20
N LEU A 419 0.18 -23.90 26.57
CA LEU A 419 1.61 -23.61 26.56
C LEU A 419 1.90 -22.38 27.41
N THR A 420 3.09 -22.37 28.02
CA THR A 420 3.68 -21.24 28.72
C THR A 420 5.00 -20.83 28.04
N GLU A 421 5.58 -19.70 28.42
CA GLU A 421 6.89 -19.28 27.89
C GLU A 421 8.02 -20.29 28.24
N GLU A 422 7.87 -21.08 29.30
CA GLU A 422 8.85 -22.09 29.71
C GLU A 422 8.84 -23.32 28.78
N ASP A 423 7.73 -23.55 28.04
CA ASP A 423 7.56 -24.64 27.10
C ASP A 423 8.11 -24.33 25.69
N LEU A 424 8.60 -23.11 25.48
CA LEU A 424 9.06 -22.66 24.16
C LEU A 424 10.45 -23.23 23.85
N PRO A 425 10.66 -23.73 22.62
CA PRO A 425 11.95 -24.23 22.19
C PRO A 425 12.97 -23.10 22.06
N ARG A 426 14.21 -23.35 22.37
CA ARG A 426 15.32 -22.40 22.26
C ARG A 426 16.28 -22.74 21.13
N THR A 427 16.45 -24.02 20.82
CA THR A 427 17.30 -24.45 19.72
C THR A 427 16.48 -25.02 18.57
N PHE A 428 17.06 -25.03 17.37
CA PHE A 428 16.37 -25.58 16.20
C PHE A 428 16.09 -27.08 16.38
N SER A 429 16.97 -27.82 17.04
CA SER A 429 16.77 -29.25 17.36
C SER A 429 15.60 -29.49 18.33
N GLU A 430 15.35 -28.58 19.28
CA GLU A 430 14.18 -28.60 20.16
C GLU A 430 12.90 -28.19 19.44
N PHE A 431 13.01 -27.24 18.50
CA PHE A 431 11.89 -26.69 17.74
C PHE A 431 11.19 -27.74 16.88
N LEU A 432 11.92 -28.66 16.24
CA LEU A 432 11.33 -29.62 15.32
C LEU A 432 10.37 -30.62 16.02
N PRO A 433 10.76 -31.32 17.11
CA PRO A 433 9.82 -32.18 17.84
C PRO A 433 8.71 -31.38 18.51
N TRP A 434 8.99 -30.18 19.02
CA TRP A 434 7.98 -29.30 19.59
C TRP A 434 6.93 -28.93 18.53
N LEU A 435 7.37 -28.47 17.35
CA LEU A 435 6.47 -28.12 16.23
C LEU A 435 5.62 -29.29 15.77
N ALA A 436 6.20 -30.50 15.68
CA ALA A 436 5.46 -31.71 15.33
C ALA A 436 4.35 -32.01 16.35
N ALA A 437 4.66 -31.92 17.66
CA ALA A 437 3.67 -32.08 18.71
C ALA A 437 2.55 -31.04 18.68
N GLN A 438 2.90 -29.75 18.42
CA GLN A 438 1.89 -28.71 18.28
C GLN A 438 1.04 -28.91 17.03
N TYR A 439 1.62 -29.39 15.94
CA TYR A 439 0.87 -29.73 14.74
C TYR A 439 -0.15 -30.85 14.97
N GLU A 440 0.21 -31.92 15.66
CA GLU A 440 -0.75 -32.97 16.04
C GLU A 440 -1.88 -32.39 16.91
N LYS A 441 -1.54 -31.58 17.93
CA LYS A 441 -2.51 -30.93 18.80
C LYS A 441 -3.43 -29.96 18.03
N SER A 442 -2.90 -29.28 17.05
CA SER A 442 -3.67 -28.33 16.20
C SER A 442 -4.79 -29.01 15.41
N GLN A 443 -4.59 -30.27 14.98
CA GLN A 443 -5.61 -31.04 14.28
C GLN A 443 -6.80 -31.35 15.21
N ASP A 444 -6.54 -31.67 16.46
CA ASP A 444 -7.57 -31.93 17.48
C ASP A 444 -8.33 -30.65 17.85
N LEU A 445 -7.64 -29.51 17.92
CA LEU A 445 -8.21 -28.20 18.25
C LEU A 445 -8.90 -27.54 17.04
N GLY A 446 -8.65 -27.99 15.82
CA GLY A 446 -9.11 -27.33 14.59
C GLY A 446 -8.48 -25.95 14.39
N ARG A 447 -7.23 -25.77 14.84
CA ARG A 447 -6.47 -24.51 14.80
C ARG A 447 -5.32 -24.58 13.80
N VAL A 448 -4.84 -23.41 13.37
CA VAL A 448 -3.66 -23.26 12.52
C VAL A 448 -2.41 -23.14 13.39
N VAL A 449 -1.42 -24.02 13.15
CA VAL A 449 -0.17 -24.00 13.93
C VAL A 449 0.82 -22.95 13.39
N TRP A 450 0.88 -22.74 12.09
CA TRP A 450 1.80 -21.80 11.46
C TRP A 450 1.12 -21.08 10.31
N ASP A 451 1.22 -19.75 10.28
CA ASP A 451 0.68 -18.91 9.22
C ASP A 451 1.52 -19.05 7.95
N THR A 452 1.30 -20.13 7.24
CA THR A 452 1.93 -20.39 5.96
C THR A 452 1.04 -21.31 5.14
N GLN A 453 0.92 -21.01 3.84
CA GLN A 453 0.23 -21.89 2.88
C GLN A 453 1.13 -23.04 2.40
N ARG A 454 2.36 -23.12 2.91
CA ARG A 454 3.35 -24.14 2.58
C ARG A 454 3.31 -25.28 3.59
N SER A 455 3.95 -26.41 3.27
CA SER A 455 4.07 -27.51 4.23
C SER A 455 5.03 -27.17 5.37
N LEU A 456 4.89 -27.87 6.52
CA LEU A 456 5.84 -27.74 7.65
C LEU A 456 7.26 -28.06 7.22
N ARG A 457 7.45 -29.05 6.35
CA ARG A 457 8.77 -29.40 5.79
C ARG A 457 9.40 -28.21 5.06
N HIS A 458 8.61 -27.53 4.21
CA HIS A 458 9.07 -26.34 3.49
C HIS A 458 9.45 -25.21 4.45
N SER A 459 8.57 -24.91 5.41
CA SER A 459 8.77 -23.79 6.34
C SER A 459 9.94 -24.03 7.28
N ALA A 460 10.08 -25.26 7.81
CA ALA A 460 11.22 -25.65 8.65
C ALA A 460 12.54 -25.61 7.88
N PHE A 461 12.56 -26.08 6.63
CA PHE A 461 13.76 -26.01 5.79
C PHE A 461 14.17 -24.55 5.49
N THR A 462 13.21 -23.72 5.11
CA THR A 462 13.48 -22.29 4.82
C THR A 462 13.99 -21.56 6.08
N LEU A 463 13.39 -21.84 7.24
CA LEU A 463 13.83 -21.29 8.51
C LEU A 463 15.27 -21.72 8.84
N LEU A 464 15.58 -23.03 8.73
CA LEU A 464 16.93 -23.55 8.94
C LEU A 464 17.96 -22.89 8.02
N LEU A 465 17.65 -22.82 6.74
CA LEU A 465 18.54 -22.23 5.73
C LEU A 465 18.84 -20.75 6.04
N ASN A 466 17.80 -19.99 6.36
CA ASN A 466 17.94 -18.57 6.72
C ASN A 466 18.77 -18.39 7.98
N MET A 467 18.48 -19.14 9.05
CA MET A 467 19.24 -19.06 10.30
C MET A 467 20.71 -19.43 10.09
N TYR A 468 20.99 -20.47 9.29
CA TYR A 468 22.36 -20.93 9.05
C TYR A 468 23.18 -19.91 8.25
N ILE A 469 22.61 -19.36 7.18
CA ILE A 469 23.31 -18.35 6.36
C ILE A 469 23.58 -17.08 7.18
N LYS A 470 22.60 -16.58 7.93
CA LYS A 470 22.77 -15.43 8.82
C LYS A 470 23.86 -15.65 9.88
N GLN A 471 23.92 -16.86 10.44
CA GLN A 471 24.98 -17.20 11.38
C GLN A 471 26.36 -17.18 10.70
N CYS A 472 26.46 -17.71 9.47
CA CYS A 472 27.70 -17.66 8.69
C CYS A 472 28.11 -16.21 8.38
N GLU A 473 27.17 -15.34 8.04
CA GLU A 473 27.41 -13.90 7.82
C GLU A 473 27.93 -13.21 9.09
N LYS A 474 27.25 -13.42 10.23
CA LYS A 474 27.66 -12.88 11.53
C LYS A 474 29.10 -13.32 11.89
N ASP A 475 29.45 -14.57 11.59
CA ASP A 475 30.77 -15.14 11.90
C ASP A 475 31.80 -14.82 10.80
N HIS A 476 31.41 -14.12 9.73
CA HIS A 476 32.25 -13.82 8.56
C HIS A 476 32.89 -15.07 7.93
N VAL A 477 32.13 -16.17 7.86
CA VAL A 477 32.54 -17.44 7.26
C VAL A 477 31.62 -17.81 6.08
N ALA A 478 32.21 -18.43 5.08
CA ALA A 478 31.41 -18.94 3.96
C ALA A 478 30.55 -20.13 4.40
N PRO A 479 29.28 -20.24 3.96
CA PRO A 479 28.41 -21.38 4.26
C PRO A 479 29.05 -22.70 3.81
N ASP A 480 29.07 -23.69 4.69
CA ASP A 480 29.49 -25.06 4.40
C ASP A 480 28.33 -26.04 4.71
N PHE A 481 27.56 -26.35 3.67
CA PHE A 481 26.37 -27.19 3.77
C PHE A 481 26.69 -28.71 3.89
N ILE A 482 27.97 -29.09 3.84
CA ILE A 482 28.39 -30.47 3.92
C ILE A 482 29.00 -30.80 5.30
N SER A 483 29.35 -29.75 6.07
CA SER A 483 29.89 -29.89 7.42
C SER A 483 28.83 -30.34 8.45
N HIS A 484 29.27 -30.73 9.62
CA HIS A 484 28.55 -31.58 10.58
C HIS A 484 27.16 -31.06 11.01
N ASP A 485 26.98 -29.79 11.24
CA ASP A 485 25.76 -29.27 11.90
C ASP A 485 24.57 -29.16 10.95
N PHE A 486 24.72 -28.55 9.78
CA PHE A 486 23.62 -28.34 8.85
C PHE A 486 23.03 -29.64 8.29
N PRO A 487 23.84 -30.65 7.85
CA PRO A 487 23.31 -31.96 7.45
C PRO A 487 22.54 -32.69 8.53
N ASP A 488 22.94 -32.56 9.79
CA ASP A 488 22.28 -33.22 10.90
C ASP A 488 20.92 -32.60 11.19
N LEU A 489 20.82 -31.28 11.17
CA LEU A 489 19.56 -30.56 11.31
C LEU A 489 18.61 -30.82 10.14
N LEU A 490 19.14 -30.88 8.91
CA LEU A 490 18.33 -31.19 7.72
C LEU A 490 17.75 -32.61 7.77
N ARG A 491 18.53 -33.60 8.27
CA ARG A 491 18.04 -34.95 8.51
C ARG A 491 16.96 -35.01 9.60
N GLN A 492 17.02 -34.16 10.60
CA GLN A 492 15.97 -34.07 11.61
C GLN A 492 14.65 -33.52 10.98
N ILE A 493 14.72 -32.57 10.06
CA ILE A 493 13.52 -32.15 9.31
C ILE A 493 12.89 -33.35 8.60
N ASP A 494 13.68 -34.18 7.90
CA ASP A 494 13.18 -35.36 7.21
C ASP A 494 12.59 -36.38 8.19
N GLN A 495 13.10 -36.45 9.42
CA GLN A 495 12.57 -37.36 10.45
C GLN A 495 11.19 -36.97 10.95
N TYR A 496 10.93 -35.64 11.11
CA TYR A 496 9.68 -35.13 11.68
C TYR A 496 8.64 -34.76 10.62
N PHE A 497 9.06 -34.33 9.44
CA PHE A 497 8.17 -33.76 8.41
C PHE A 497 8.40 -34.46 7.06
N MET A 498 7.76 -35.60 6.85
CA MET A 498 7.81 -36.31 5.56
C MET A 498 6.74 -35.84 4.56
N ASP A 499 5.66 -35.23 5.07
CA ASP A 499 4.54 -34.78 4.26
C ASP A 499 4.80 -33.38 3.69
N SER A 500 4.60 -33.22 2.36
CA SER A 500 4.68 -31.95 1.65
C SER A 500 3.32 -31.26 1.50
N THR A 501 2.24 -31.81 2.10
CA THR A 501 0.91 -31.23 2.03
C THR A 501 0.91 -29.80 2.60
N PRO A 502 0.43 -28.79 1.87
CA PRO A 502 0.33 -27.43 2.37
C PRO A 502 -0.57 -27.34 3.59
N LEU A 503 -0.20 -26.47 4.52
CA LEU A 503 -1.03 -26.14 5.67
C LEU A 503 -2.26 -25.33 5.24
N ALA A 504 -3.34 -25.47 6.03
CA ALA A 504 -4.51 -24.63 5.84
C ALA A 504 -4.15 -23.17 6.22
N ALA A 505 -4.61 -22.22 5.40
CA ALA A 505 -4.52 -20.80 5.76
C ALA A 505 -5.48 -20.47 6.93
N PRO A 506 -5.15 -19.44 7.75
CA PRO A 506 -6.06 -18.92 8.76
C PRO A 506 -7.41 -18.55 8.16
N ARG A 507 -8.49 -18.79 8.87
CA ARG A 507 -9.87 -18.61 8.41
C ARG A 507 -10.55 -17.49 9.18
N MET A 508 -11.60 -16.93 8.59
CA MET A 508 -12.53 -16.06 9.31
C MET A 508 -13.45 -16.92 10.18
N VAL A 509 -13.41 -16.71 11.48
CA VAL A 509 -14.28 -17.39 12.46
C VAL A 509 -15.08 -16.31 13.20
N ASN A 510 -16.39 -16.32 13.07
CA ASN A 510 -17.30 -15.34 13.68
C ASN A 510 -17.00 -13.86 13.29
N GLY A 511 -16.42 -13.64 12.11
CA GLY A 511 -16.05 -12.30 11.64
C GLY A 511 -14.69 -11.80 12.09
N GLU A 512 -13.93 -12.61 12.82
CA GLU A 512 -12.54 -12.34 13.20
C GLU A 512 -11.59 -13.31 12.49
N LEU A 513 -10.41 -12.84 12.15
CA LEU A 513 -9.37 -13.69 11.58
C LEU A 513 -8.83 -14.62 12.68
N GLU A 514 -8.79 -15.92 12.38
CA GLU A 514 -8.18 -16.90 13.26
C GLU A 514 -6.67 -16.61 13.42
N LEU A 515 -6.19 -16.47 14.66
CA LEU A 515 -4.78 -16.25 14.93
C LEU A 515 -4.04 -17.59 14.97
N PRO A 516 -3.01 -17.79 14.13
CA PRO A 516 -2.18 -19.01 14.19
C PRO A 516 -1.31 -19.01 15.45
N LEU A 517 -0.76 -20.17 15.81
CA LEU A 517 0.17 -20.26 16.93
C LEU A 517 1.51 -19.58 16.60
N LEU A 518 2.04 -19.81 15.39
CA LEU A 518 3.27 -19.21 14.87
C LEU A 518 2.99 -18.37 13.64
N SER A 519 3.63 -17.21 13.53
CA SER A 519 3.66 -16.38 12.33
C SER A 519 4.96 -15.60 12.24
N GLN A 520 5.33 -15.25 11.00
CA GLN A 520 6.33 -14.22 10.76
C GLN A 520 5.66 -12.87 10.99
N GLN A 521 6.20 -12.06 11.90
CA GLN A 521 5.62 -10.76 12.23
C GLN A 521 6.65 -9.66 12.07
N ASP A 522 6.18 -8.51 11.63
CA ASP A 522 6.94 -7.27 11.70
C ASP A 522 6.90 -6.72 13.11
N MET A 523 7.92 -5.98 13.50
CA MET A 523 7.94 -5.36 14.81
C MET A 523 6.81 -4.33 14.96
N GLY A 524 6.42 -3.64 13.88
CA GLY A 524 5.27 -2.74 13.86
C GLY A 524 3.98 -3.43 14.29
N ASP A 525 3.73 -4.66 13.80
CA ASP A 525 2.58 -5.46 14.21
C ASP A 525 2.67 -5.92 15.68
N MET A 526 3.88 -6.14 16.19
CA MET A 526 4.11 -6.47 17.58
C MET A 526 3.92 -5.29 18.52
N LEU A 527 4.19 -4.06 18.06
CA LEU A 527 3.95 -2.83 18.80
C LEU A 527 2.47 -2.50 18.94
N SER A 528 1.61 -3.09 18.13
CA SER A 528 0.16 -3.00 18.29
C SER A 528 -0.27 -3.82 19.51
N VAL A 529 -0.61 -3.13 20.60
CA VAL A 529 -0.92 -3.66 21.96
C VAL A 529 -1.97 -4.79 21.96
N SER A 530 -2.78 -4.91 20.90
CA SER A 530 -3.87 -5.89 20.80
C SER A 530 -3.46 -7.27 20.30
N ASN A 531 -2.31 -7.42 19.66
CA ASN A 531 -2.03 -8.61 18.86
C ASN A 531 -1.43 -9.79 19.64
N GLY A 532 -0.79 -9.53 20.79
CA GLY A 532 -0.27 -10.60 21.67
C GLY A 532 0.88 -11.43 21.07
N TRP A 533 1.62 -10.89 20.10
CA TRP A 533 2.78 -11.55 19.52
C TRP A 533 4.04 -11.33 20.34
N ILE A 534 4.82 -12.39 20.56
CA ILE A 534 6.15 -12.35 21.17
C ILE A 534 7.16 -13.08 20.28
N PRO A 535 8.40 -12.58 20.13
CA PRO A 535 9.43 -13.28 19.35
C PRO A 535 9.78 -14.63 19.95
N LEU A 536 9.97 -15.61 19.09
CA LEU A 536 10.53 -16.91 19.48
C LEU A 536 12.07 -16.80 19.46
N PRO A 537 12.76 -16.92 20.61
CA PRO A 537 14.21 -16.73 20.71
C PRO A 537 14.98 -17.96 20.22
N LEU A 538 14.78 -18.34 18.97
CA LEU A 538 15.31 -19.57 18.38
C LEU A 538 16.75 -19.37 17.90
N VAL A 539 17.64 -20.30 18.26
CA VAL A 539 19.03 -20.38 17.79
C VAL A 539 19.32 -21.71 17.09
N LEU A 540 20.34 -21.77 16.25
CA LEU A 540 20.73 -23.01 15.56
C LEU A 540 21.19 -24.08 16.53
N SER A 541 22.03 -23.72 17.52
CA SER A 541 22.58 -24.63 18.52
C SER A 541 22.81 -23.91 19.85
N GLU A 542 23.00 -24.70 20.92
CA GLU A 542 23.31 -24.14 22.25
C GLU A 542 24.55 -23.24 22.25
N GLY A 543 24.47 -22.15 23.00
CA GLY A 543 25.53 -21.19 23.15
C GLY A 543 25.56 -20.05 22.10
N LEU A 544 24.69 -20.10 21.09
CA LEU A 544 24.49 -19.00 20.16
C LEU A 544 23.44 -18.02 20.73
N GLU A 545 23.46 -16.79 20.22
CA GLU A 545 22.48 -15.75 20.52
C GLU A 545 21.41 -15.70 19.43
N PRO A 546 20.16 -15.36 19.76
CA PRO A 546 19.11 -15.12 18.74
C PRO A 546 19.54 -14.03 17.77
N MET A 547 19.04 -14.10 16.54
CA MET A 547 19.20 -13.06 15.54
C MET A 547 17.85 -12.70 14.95
N TYR A 548 17.49 -11.44 15.04
CA TYR A 548 16.30 -10.88 14.44
C TYR A 548 16.70 -10.03 13.25
N ASP A 549 16.07 -10.29 12.11
CA ASP A 549 16.45 -9.69 10.84
C ASP A 549 15.89 -8.27 10.70
N ILE A 550 16.73 -7.32 10.39
CA ILE A 550 16.31 -5.99 9.98
C ILE A 550 16.35 -5.91 8.47
N GLN A 551 15.19 -5.73 7.87
CA GLN A 551 15.07 -5.31 6.49
C GLN A 551 15.27 -3.80 6.42
N LEU A 552 16.35 -3.39 5.79
CA LEU A 552 16.70 -1.98 5.60
C LEU A 552 16.46 -1.59 4.15
N GLN A 553 15.64 -0.57 3.95
CA GLN A 553 15.36 0.02 2.65
C GLN A 553 15.92 1.42 2.60
N VAL A 554 16.56 1.79 1.50
CA VAL A 554 17.29 3.04 1.37
C VAL A 554 16.95 3.77 0.08
N TYR A 555 17.16 5.07 0.09
CA TYR A 555 17.20 5.92 -1.09
C TYR A 555 18.63 6.06 -1.58
N LEU A 556 18.81 5.89 -2.88
CA LEU A 556 20.07 6.18 -3.58
C LEU A 556 19.79 7.25 -4.64
N ILE A 557 20.53 8.34 -4.61
CA ILE A 557 20.43 9.39 -5.63
C ILE A 557 21.21 8.93 -6.87
N ASN A 558 20.54 8.98 -8.03
CA ASN A 558 21.15 8.64 -9.32
C ASN A 558 22.30 9.61 -9.65
N PRO A 559 23.53 9.12 -9.86
CA PRO A 559 24.66 9.98 -10.20
C PRO A 559 24.53 10.68 -11.57
N TYR A 560 23.62 10.20 -12.42
CA TYR A 560 23.34 10.75 -13.75
C TYR A 560 22.12 11.68 -13.78
N SER A 561 21.45 11.88 -12.63
CA SER A 561 20.33 12.81 -12.49
C SER A 561 20.79 14.25 -12.75
N GLU A 562 19.97 15.03 -13.44
CA GLU A 562 20.13 16.49 -13.60
C GLU A 562 19.57 17.27 -12.39
N HIS A 563 18.90 16.59 -11.44
CA HIS A 563 18.18 17.16 -10.30
C HIS A 563 18.79 16.74 -8.93
N GLN A 564 20.10 16.52 -8.85
CA GLN A 564 20.76 16.00 -7.64
C GLN A 564 20.54 16.88 -6.39
N ASP A 565 20.59 18.22 -6.54
CA ASP A 565 20.35 19.14 -5.43
C ASP A 565 18.89 19.06 -4.94
N THR A 566 17.95 18.92 -5.87
CA THR A 566 16.51 18.72 -5.57
C THR A 566 16.28 17.39 -4.88
N ALA A 567 16.97 16.34 -5.32
CA ALA A 567 16.91 15.02 -4.71
C ALA A 567 17.43 15.04 -3.25
N LEU A 568 18.54 15.75 -2.98
CA LEU A 568 19.03 15.96 -1.62
C LEU A 568 18.00 16.69 -0.75
N ALA A 569 17.39 17.78 -1.25
CA ALA A 569 16.34 18.52 -0.54
C ALA A 569 15.11 17.64 -0.25
N TYR A 570 14.76 16.74 -1.18
CA TYR A 570 13.70 15.77 -0.95
C TYR A 570 14.03 14.81 0.21
N LEU A 571 15.25 14.28 0.26
CA LEU A 571 15.70 13.42 1.37
C LEU A 571 15.72 14.17 2.71
N GLU A 572 16.03 15.49 2.73
CA GLU A 572 15.90 16.32 3.93
C GLU A 572 14.45 16.40 4.41
N THR A 573 13.50 16.50 3.47
CA THR A 573 12.07 16.47 3.80
C THR A 573 11.68 15.10 4.37
N VAL A 574 12.09 14.00 3.74
CA VAL A 574 11.88 12.63 4.27
C VAL A 574 12.45 12.49 5.69
N ASN A 575 13.68 12.96 5.89
CA ASN A 575 14.33 12.94 7.21
C ASN A 575 13.50 13.66 8.29
N SER A 576 12.85 14.77 7.94
CA SER A 576 12.01 15.50 8.89
C SER A 576 10.85 14.67 9.43
N TYR A 577 10.38 13.67 8.71
CA TYR A 577 9.32 12.73 9.11
C TYR A 577 9.83 11.55 9.97
N LEU A 578 11.13 11.43 10.20
CA LEU A 578 11.66 10.59 11.28
C LEU A 578 11.40 11.22 12.66
N ASN A 579 11.12 12.54 12.71
CA ASN A 579 10.59 13.19 13.91
C ASN A 579 9.14 12.74 14.13
N MET A 580 8.90 12.02 15.24
CA MET A 580 7.61 11.42 15.54
C MET A 580 6.50 12.44 15.82
N GLU A 581 6.80 13.63 16.34
CA GLU A 581 5.78 14.69 16.52
C GLU A 581 5.24 15.16 15.16
N LYS A 582 6.13 15.36 14.18
CA LYS A 582 5.73 15.71 12.82
C LYS A 582 4.97 14.56 12.15
N ALA A 583 5.44 13.34 12.30
CA ALA A 583 4.78 12.16 11.73
C ALA A 583 3.34 12.01 12.25
N VAL A 584 3.12 12.11 13.56
CA VAL A 584 1.78 12.04 14.18
C VAL A 584 0.86 13.18 13.72
N ALA A 585 1.40 14.37 13.50
CA ALA A 585 0.61 15.52 13.07
C ALA A 585 0.17 15.45 11.60
N CYS A 586 0.90 14.71 10.75
CA CYS A 586 0.76 14.79 9.30
C CYS A 586 0.37 13.47 8.63
N LEU A 587 0.77 12.31 9.18
CA LEU A 587 0.58 11.01 8.53
C LEU A 587 -0.71 10.32 8.98
N GLU A 588 -1.22 9.45 8.14
CA GLU A 588 -2.32 8.55 8.47
C GLU A 588 -1.92 7.57 9.59
N PRO A 589 -2.86 7.18 10.48
CA PRO A 589 -2.58 6.32 11.62
C PRO A 589 -1.78 5.04 11.30
N ALA A 590 -2.11 4.36 10.20
CA ALA A 590 -1.40 3.15 9.77
C ALA A 590 0.08 3.39 9.45
N LYS A 591 0.44 4.59 9.00
CA LYS A 591 1.81 4.97 8.64
C LYS A 591 2.65 5.37 9.84
N ILE A 592 2.01 5.79 10.94
CA ILE A 592 2.70 6.19 12.18
C ILE A 592 3.44 5.00 12.78
N TYR A 593 2.85 3.79 12.76
CA TYR A 593 3.52 2.58 13.25
C TYR A 593 4.82 2.28 12.50
N THR A 594 4.78 2.31 11.16
CA THR A 594 5.97 2.09 10.31
C THR A 594 7.05 3.14 10.57
N LYS A 595 6.64 4.40 10.76
CA LYS A 595 7.60 5.48 11.10
C LYS A 595 8.19 5.32 12.49
N ALA A 596 7.38 4.91 13.47
CA ALA A 596 7.84 4.62 14.82
C ALA A 596 8.87 3.47 14.81
N GLU A 597 8.55 2.37 14.15
CA GLU A 597 9.46 1.23 13.98
C GLU A 597 10.78 1.66 13.34
N THR A 598 10.69 2.34 12.18
CA THR A 598 11.88 2.87 11.49
C THR A 598 12.71 3.76 12.41
N SER A 599 12.09 4.70 13.13
CA SER A 599 12.79 5.59 14.04
C SER A 599 13.44 4.84 15.20
N MET A 600 12.76 3.84 15.75
CA MET A 600 13.28 2.99 16.84
C MET A 600 14.47 2.15 16.38
N LEU A 601 14.43 1.58 15.18
CA LEU A 601 15.51 0.74 14.65
C LEU A 601 16.72 1.56 14.20
N LEU A 602 16.50 2.73 13.60
CA LEU A 602 17.59 3.59 13.13
C LEU A 602 18.28 4.36 14.26
N SER A 603 17.57 4.73 15.33
CA SER A 603 18.13 5.55 16.41
C SER A 603 19.07 4.75 17.30
N ASP A 604 20.20 5.35 17.68
CA ASP A 604 21.10 4.82 18.72
C ASP A 604 20.51 4.98 20.14
N THR A 605 19.45 5.77 20.28
CA THR A 605 18.77 6.02 21.57
C THR A 605 17.29 5.69 21.50
N PRO A 606 16.69 5.21 22.63
CA PRO A 606 15.25 4.96 22.67
C PRO A 606 14.44 6.19 22.30
N ILE A 607 13.37 6.00 21.53
CA ILE A 607 12.42 7.07 21.23
C ILE A 607 11.49 7.33 22.40
N ALA A 608 10.84 8.50 22.43
CA ALA A 608 9.77 8.77 23.39
C ALA A 608 8.51 7.95 23.04
N PRO A 609 7.69 7.60 24.04
CA PRO A 609 6.37 7.00 23.79
C PRO A 609 5.52 7.88 22.88
N VAL A 610 4.75 7.26 22.00
CA VAL A 610 3.94 7.95 20.98
C VAL A 610 2.47 7.78 21.29
N GLU A 611 1.82 8.87 21.72
CA GLU A 611 0.39 8.88 22.07
C GLU A 611 -0.50 9.15 20.85
N ARG A 612 -1.74 8.66 20.93
CA ARG A 612 -2.86 9.04 20.06
C ARG A 612 -3.55 10.24 20.69
N PRO A 613 -3.50 11.44 20.07
CA PRO A 613 -3.98 12.67 20.71
C PRO A 613 -5.45 12.61 21.16
N GLU A 614 -6.31 11.92 20.39
CA GLU A 614 -7.73 11.76 20.66
C GLU A 614 -8.00 11.00 21.96
N TYR A 615 -7.25 9.93 22.23
CA TYR A 615 -7.39 9.12 23.45
C TYR A 615 -6.60 9.69 24.63
N ALA A 616 -5.48 10.35 24.40
CA ALA A 616 -4.69 10.99 25.43
C ALA A 616 -5.49 12.09 26.14
N ALA A 617 -6.25 12.91 25.41
CA ALA A 617 -7.10 13.95 25.96
C ALA A 617 -8.25 13.38 26.80
N GLU A 618 -8.88 12.31 26.33
CA GLU A 618 -9.94 11.62 27.06
C GLU A 618 -9.41 10.96 28.33
N TYR A 619 -8.29 10.25 28.24
CA TYR A 619 -7.60 9.66 29.40
C TYR A 619 -7.29 10.71 30.48
N ALA A 620 -6.70 11.82 30.08
CA ALA A 620 -6.38 12.92 31.01
C ALA A 620 -7.63 13.46 31.77
N THR A 621 -8.76 13.53 31.06
CA THR A 621 -10.05 13.97 31.63
C THR A 621 -10.54 13.02 32.73
N TYR A 622 -10.53 11.71 32.45
CA TYR A 622 -10.92 10.69 33.44
C TYR A 622 -9.93 10.61 34.59
N GLU A 623 -8.64 10.78 34.34
CA GLU A 623 -7.61 10.78 35.38
C GLU A 623 -7.76 11.99 36.32
N GLU A 624 -8.03 13.18 35.79
CA GLU A 624 -8.30 14.37 36.60
C GLU A 624 -9.56 14.18 37.46
N GLU A 625 -10.65 13.63 36.88
CA GLU A 625 -11.89 13.37 37.64
C GLU A 625 -11.65 12.35 38.76
N ARG A 626 -10.94 11.25 38.48
CA ARG A 626 -10.55 10.24 39.47
C ARG A 626 -9.76 10.88 40.62
N ASN A 627 -8.75 11.68 40.31
CA ASN A 627 -7.89 12.30 41.28
C ASN A 627 -8.67 13.31 42.14
N ARG A 628 -9.60 14.05 41.54
CA ARG A 628 -10.52 14.96 42.29
C ARG A 628 -11.42 14.18 43.26
N LEU A 629 -11.99 13.07 42.83
CA LEU A 629 -12.80 12.20 43.68
C LEU A 629 -11.99 11.63 44.84
N ILE A 630 -10.80 11.09 44.57
CA ILE A 630 -9.90 10.54 45.59
C ILE A 630 -9.56 11.61 46.64
N ALA A 631 -9.23 12.83 46.22
CA ALA A 631 -8.92 13.93 47.15
C ALA A 631 -10.10 14.35 48.04
N SER A 632 -11.34 14.04 47.63
CA SER A 632 -12.54 14.37 48.41
C SER A 632 -12.99 13.30 49.40
N LEU A 633 -12.46 12.06 49.33
CA LEU A 633 -12.98 10.90 50.08
C LEU A 633 -13.02 11.12 51.60
N ASP A 634 -12.00 11.77 52.16
CA ASP A 634 -11.89 12.00 53.61
C ASP A 634 -12.92 13.00 54.18
N PHE A 635 -13.61 13.73 53.29
CA PHE A 635 -14.57 14.78 53.68
C PHE A 635 -16.03 14.40 53.37
N LEU A 636 -16.28 13.15 52.90
CA LEU A 636 -17.61 12.72 52.48
C LEU A 636 -18.35 11.98 53.59
N GLU A 637 -19.66 12.24 53.67
CA GLU A 637 -20.58 11.45 54.49
C GLU A 637 -20.68 10.00 53.99
N PRO A 638 -21.06 9.01 54.83
CA PRO A 638 -20.97 7.57 54.48
C PRO A 638 -21.65 7.15 53.17
N GLN A 639 -22.81 7.75 52.85
CA GLN A 639 -23.48 7.43 51.57
C GLN A 639 -22.75 8.04 50.40
N ALA A 640 -22.36 9.30 50.47
CA ALA A 640 -21.59 9.98 49.43
C ALA A 640 -20.20 9.35 49.20
N LEU A 641 -19.58 8.83 50.28
CA LEU A 641 -18.34 8.09 50.24
C LEU A 641 -18.52 6.79 49.40
N LYS A 642 -19.59 6.04 49.64
CA LYS A 642 -19.89 4.82 48.88
C LYS A 642 -20.13 5.10 47.39
N ASP A 643 -20.87 6.17 47.07
CA ASP A 643 -21.15 6.59 45.72
C ASP A 643 -19.87 7.04 45.01
N ALA A 644 -19.00 7.79 45.68
CA ALA A 644 -17.70 8.21 45.16
C ALA A 644 -16.78 7.00 44.89
N GLN A 645 -16.74 6.00 45.76
CA GLN A 645 -15.97 4.77 45.58
C GLN A 645 -16.45 3.97 44.38
N LEU A 646 -17.77 3.85 44.15
CA LEU A 646 -18.32 3.21 42.97
C LEU A 646 -17.91 3.95 41.68
N LYS A 647 -18.04 5.27 41.70
CA LYS A 647 -17.64 6.10 40.55
C LYS A 647 -16.14 5.98 40.23
N ILE A 648 -15.28 5.95 41.26
CA ILE A 648 -13.84 5.71 41.07
C ILE A 648 -13.60 4.34 40.43
N LYS A 649 -14.33 3.29 40.80
CA LYS A 649 -14.22 1.97 40.21
C LYS A 649 -14.58 2.00 38.71
N ASP A 650 -15.68 2.69 38.36
CA ASP A 650 -16.09 2.82 36.95
C ASP A 650 -15.06 3.61 36.12
N ILE A 651 -14.55 4.72 36.72
CA ILE A 651 -13.47 5.49 36.04
C ILE A 651 -12.21 4.66 35.87
N ASN A 652 -11.80 3.86 36.85
CA ASN A 652 -10.63 2.99 36.73
C ASN A 652 -10.82 1.95 35.62
N SER A 653 -12.03 1.44 35.43
CA SER A 653 -12.33 0.53 34.30
C SER A 653 -12.20 1.27 32.95
N SER A 654 -12.72 2.49 32.86
CA SER A 654 -12.57 3.33 31.65
C SER A 654 -11.11 3.70 31.37
N LEU A 655 -10.36 4.08 32.42
CA LEU A 655 -8.92 4.34 32.27
C LEU A 655 -8.14 3.11 31.83
N GLY A 656 -8.47 1.92 32.34
CA GLY A 656 -7.85 0.66 31.91
C GLY A 656 -8.09 0.36 30.43
N PHE A 657 -9.29 0.65 29.92
CA PHE A 657 -9.62 0.53 28.50
C PHE A 657 -8.90 1.59 27.66
N LEU A 658 -8.96 2.86 28.06
CA LEU A 658 -8.31 3.96 27.35
C LEU A 658 -6.79 3.83 27.35
N GLU A 659 -6.17 3.28 28.40
CA GLU A 659 -4.72 3.04 28.43
C GLU A 659 -4.27 2.09 27.30
N GLN A 660 -5.11 1.16 26.88
CA GLN A 660 -4.81 0.27 25.76
C GLN A 660 -4.94 0.99 24.41
N LEU A 661 -5.80 2.00 24.31
CA LEU A 661 -6.07 2.71 23.06
C LEU A 661 -5.19 3.94 22.85
N ARG A 662 -4.66 4.54 23.93
CA ARG A 662 -4.01 5.85 23.87
C ARG A 662 -2.63 5.84 23.22
N TRP A 663 -2.05 4.68 22.94
CA TRP A 663 -0.70 4.58 22.42
C TRP A 663 -0.65 4.10 20.99
N TYR A 664 0.17 4.72 20.16
CA TYR A 664 0.75 4.10 18.97
C TYR A 664 1.93 3.22 19.39
N VAL A 665 2.81 3.74 20.27
CA VAL A 665 3.94 3.01 20.85
C VAL A 665 3.97 3.30 22.33
N SER A 666 3.71 2.28 23.14
CA SER A 666 3.65 2.44 24.59
C SER A 666 5.05 2.41 25.24
N PRO A 667 5.22 2.92 26.48
CA PRO A 667 6.47 2.76 27.22
C PRO A 667 6.90 1.29 27.35
N LYS A 668 5.95 0.38 27.52
CA LYS A 668 6.21 -1.08 27.63
C LYS A 668 6.73 -1.67 26.31
N ASP A 669 6.22 -1.19 25.19
CA ASP A 669 6.68 -1.65 23.86
C ASP A 669 8.10 -1.20 23.61
N ILE A 670 8.44 0.03 24.01
CA ILE A 670 9.82 0.53 23.93
C ILE A 670 10.75 -0.31 24.80
N GLU A 671 10.39 -0.54 26.06
CA GLU A 671 11.19 -1.37 26.98
C GLU A 671 11.42 -2.77 26.43
N ARG A 672 10.36 -3.40 25.91
CA ARG A 672 10.41 -4.73 25.27
C ARG A 672 11.34 -4.73 24.06
N MET A 673 11.22 -3.76 23.17
CA MET A 673 12.03 -3.65 21.97
C MET A 673 13.52 -3.42 22.31
N GLU A 674 13.81 -2.56 23.29
CA GLU A 674 15.19 -2.35 23.74
C GLU A 674 15.83 -3.64 24.27
N SER A 675 15.03 -4.56 24.82
CA SER A 675 15.52 -5.91 25.21
C SER A 675 15.92 -6.77 24.01
N TYR A 676 15.35 -6.53 22.83
CA TYR A 676 15.68 -7.26 21.60
C TYR A 676 16.80 -6.59 20.78
N ARG A 677 17.06 -5.29 21.01
CA ARG A 677 18.06 -4.51 20.27
C ARG A 677 19.42 -5.19 20.10
N PRO A 678 20.01 -5.85 21.14
CA PRO A 678 21.30 -6.54 21.00
C PRO A 678 21.30 -7.67 19.96
N PHE A 679 20.13 -8.16 19.59
CA PHE A 679 19.96 -9.30 18.69
C PHE A 679 19.54 -8.91 17.27
N PHE A 680 19.35 -7.63 17.00
CA PHE A 680 19.06 -7.15 15.66
C PHE A 680 20.27 -7.27 14.74
N HIS A 681 20.05 -7.79 13.56
CA HIS A 681 21.07 -7.97 12.54
C HIS A 681 20.56 -7.48 11.19
N VAL A 682 21.32 -6.65 10.50
CA VAL A 682 21.01 -6.25 9.13
C VAL A 682 21.67 -7.23 8.19
N SER A 683 20.88 -8.01 7.48
CA SER A 683 21.38 -8.85 6.39
C SER A 683 21.69 -7.94 5.19
N GLY A 684 22.85 -7.33 5.19
CA GLY A 684 23.23 -6.36 4.16
C GLY A 684 24.19 -6.91 3.12
N GLU A 685 24.85 -8.00 3.45
CA GLU A 685 25.89 -8.59 2.61
C GLU A 685 25.50 -9.97 2.06
N ALA A 686 24.22 -10.36 2.15
CA ALA A 686 23.73 -11.64 1.63
C ALA A 686 23.77 -11.68 0.10
N THR A 687 24.94 -11.39 -0.48
CA THR A 687 25.26 -11.68 -1.89
C THR A 687 24.94 -13.12 -2.25
N PHE A 688 24.97 -14.02 -1.27
CA PHE A 688 24.61 -15.42 -1.46
C PHE A 688 23.16 -15.58 -1.91
N PHE A 689 22.18 -14.99 -1.19
CA PHE A 689 20.77 -15.13 -1.58
C PHE A 689 20.46 -14.36 -2.86
N ALA A 690 20.94 -13.14 -3.02
CA ALA A 690 20.68 -12.32 -4.20
C ALA A 690 21.12 -13.00 -5.49
N SER A 691 22.30 -13.66 -5.47
CA SER A 691 22.86 -14.30 -6.66
C SER A 691 22.23 -15.67 -6.99
N VAL A 692 21.52 -16.30 -6.04
CA VAL A 692 21.07 -17.71 -6.18
C VAL A 692 19.60 -17.93 -5.76
N THR A 693 18.80 -16.89 -5.63
CA THR A 693 17.39 -16.99 -5.20
C THR A 693 16.58 -17.94 -6.05
N ASP A 694 16.61 -17.82 -7.37
CA ASP A 694 15.86 -18.67 -8.29
C ASP A 694 16.29 -20.14 -8.25
N PRO A 695 17.60 -20.46 -8.33
CA PRO A 695 18.06 -21.84 -8.13
C PRO A 695 17.71 -22.43 -6.77
N ILE A 696 17.86 -21.67 -5.67
CA ILE A 696 17.50 -22.13 -4.32
C ILE A 696 16.01 -22.44 -4.23
N SER A 697 15.14 -21.55 -4.71
CA SER A 697 13.69 -21.75 -4.71
C SER A 697 13.29 -23.02 -5.46
N THR A 698 13.88 -23.24 -6.63
CA THR A 698 13.66 -24.44 -7.43
C THR A 698 14.11 -25.71 -6.68
N TYR A 699 15.31 -25.72 -6.13
CA TYR A 699 15.84 -26.88 -5.40
C TYR A 699 15.09 -27.14 -4.10
N THR A 700 14.67 -26.10 -3.41
CA THR A 700 13.83 -26.21 -2.20
C THR A 700 12.51 -26.89 -2.53
N SER A 701 11.84 -26.48 -3.60
CA SER A 701 10.59 -27.12 -4.03
C SER A 701 10.83 -28.59 -4.39
N GLN A 702 11.87 -28.92 -5.15
CA GLN A 702 12.22 -30.30 -5.50
C GLN A 702 12.56 -31.17 -4.27
N TYR A 703 13.26 -30.60 -3.29
CA TYR A 703 13.58 -31.30 -2.04
C TYR A 703 12.33 -31.54 -1.19
N VAL A 704 11.49 -30.53 -1.02
CA VAL A 704 10.25 -30.62 -0.25
C VAL A 704 9.30 -31.64 -0.86
N ASP A 705 9.18 -31.66 -2.19
CA ASP A 705 8.35 -32.62 -2.93
C ASP A 705 8.96 -34.04 -3.01
N GLY A 706 10.14 -34.24 -2.44
CA GLY A 706 10.83 -35.55 -2.43
C GLY A 706 11.38 -35.96 -3.80
N ILE A 707 11.50 -35.00 -4.75
CA ILE A 707 12.07 -35.27 -6.09
C ILE A 707 13.58 -35.46 -5.99
N ILE A 708 14.24 -34.68 -5.12
CA ILE A 708 15.66 -34.86 -4.80
C ILE A 708 15.83 -35.26 -3.32
N SER A 709 16.88 -36.02 -3.06
CA SER A 709 17.23 -36.48 -1.72
C SER A 709 17.92 -35.38 -0.90
N THR A 710 17.94 -35.51 0.42
CA THR A 710 18.72 -34.68 1.36
C THR A 710 20.17 -34.54 0.90
N GLN A 711 20.79 -35.62 0.48
CA GLN A 711 22.18 -35.61 0.03
C GLN A 711 22.37 -34.80 -1.26
N GLU A 712 21.45 -34.94 -2.20
CA GLU A 712 21.46 -34.14 -3.43
C GLU A 712 21.25 -32.65 -3.13
N MET A 713 20.32 -32.30 -2.23
CA MET A 713 20.08 -30.93 -1.80
C MET A 713 21.33 -30.30 -1.19
N LEU A 714 22.04 -31.00 -0.27
CA LEU A 714 23.28 -30.54 0.32
C LEU A 714 24.37 -30.28 -0.72
N GLN A 715 24.49 -31.17 -1.72
CA GLN A 715 25.47 -31.00 -2.83
C GLN A 715 25.12 -29.81 -3.72
N LEU A 716 23.84 -29.56 -3.96
CA LEU A 716 23.38 -28.41 -4.73
C LEU A 716 23.67 -27.10 -4.00
N LEU A 717 23.32 -27.00 -2.74
CA LEU A 717 23.64 -25.83 -1.90
C LEU A 717 25.14 -25.54 -1.86
N GLN A 718 25.98 -26.57 -1.66
CA GLN A 718 27.44 -26.43 -1.65
C GLN A 718 28.00 -25.99 -3.01
N ARG A 719 27.37 -26.42 -4.11
CA ARG A 719 27.73 -25.97 -5.46
C ARG A 719 27.40 -24.49 -5.66
N LEU A 720 26.22 -24.07 -5.21
CA LEU A 720 25.80 -22.66 -5.28
C LEU A 720 26.78 -21.77 -4.48
N THR A 721 27.15 -22.17 -3.27
CA THR A 721 28.14 -21.43 -2.48
C THR A 721 29.46 -21.24 -3.22
N ARG A 722 29.94 -22.29 -3.89
CA ARG A 722 31.19 -22.19 -4.68
C ARG A 722 31.05 -21.26 -5.90
N MET A 723 29.88 -21.25 -6.55
CA MET A 723 29.61 -20.33 -7.66
C MET A 723 29.64 -18.87 -7.17
N VAL A 724 28.94 -18.55 -6.10
CA VAL A 724 28.93 -17.21 -5.51
C VAL A 724 30.36 -16.76 -5.11
N GLN A 725 31.14 -17.65 -4.47
CA GLN A 725 32.54 -17.37 -4.13
C GLN A 725 33.43 -17.08 -5.35
N LEU A 726 33.17 -17.72 -6.49
CA LEU A 726 33.92 -17.48 -7.74
C LEU A 726 33.49 -16.18 -8.43
N GLU A 727 32.27 -15.78 -8.30
CA GLU A 727 31.74 -14.53 -8.87
C GLU A 727 32.14 -13.29 -8.03
N SER A 728 32.41 -13.47 -6.74
CA SER A 728 32.87 -12.40 -5.84
C SER A 728 34.39 -12.14 -5.90
N LEU A 729 35.18 -12.97 -6.59
CA LEU A 729 36.61 -12.81 -6.89
C LEU A 729 36.86 -12.03 -8.18
#